data_525175b76f45f47aa9b70a931dafa77d
#
_entry.id   525175b76f45f47aa9b70a931dafa77d
#
_cell.length_a   1.000
_cell.length_b   1.000
_cell.length_c   1.000
_cell.angle_alpha   90.00
_cell.angle_beta   90.00
_cell.angle_gamma   90.00
#
_symmetry.space_group_name_H-M   'P 1'
#
loop_
_entity.id
_entity.type
_entity.pdbx_description
1 polymer ?
#
loop_
_entity_poly.entity_id
_entity_poly.type
_entity_poly.pdbx_seq_one_letter_code
_entity_poly.pdbx_strand_id
1 'polypeptide(L)'
;MADPVKSDAKTNGFHKTTNGHHAEELKIAIIGQSNFAAEVLELLLERDHMVVGVFTIADKGNREDILATTARQHRIPVFKFAAWRRKGVPIPEVLEQYRSVGANLNVLPFCSQFIPMEVIDGAAFGSICYHPSILPLHRGASAIAWTLIEGDERAGFSIFWADDGLDTGPILLQKQCPVFGDDTLDTLYKRFLYPEGVTAMGEAVDMIAAGTAPKIPQTEIGASYDPALFREENQYINLNQPAVRIFNFIRGLDSVPGALATVEMDDGLDVPVRLYGASLSARRSMTNARLIRFKGAVGPAFVTREGIFITGTDGTLVRVKRLKRGNRVIPAGQWFEQSETKVTPLELNDKEQEQDALIRSIWKSILKVEIETETDFFACGAGSMDVVRLVEEVKDSLEVPISNETLFMSPTYGEFLQEVIQRLRTGGSDQGANIGCDYKHVLLKANRRQISVPTQMFINGRFVDSEASKTIAIVNPTNEQVICEVASASKTDVNDAVQAADEAFRGVWTSVSARERGQLMYKLADLMEQYKEELATIESIDSGAVYTLALKTHVGMSIDAWRYYAGWTDKIEGTTIPVNPARPNHVLTFTKKEPIGVCALITPWNYPLMMLSWKMAACIAAGNTVIIKPAQVCPLTALKFAELTVRAGFPPGVINVVTGTGSLAGQALADHPLVRKLGFTGSTPIGKRIMTSCAESNIKKCSMELGGKSPLVIFADCDLEKAVRLGMSSVFFNKGENCIAAGRLFVEDRIHDEFVRKVIKGIKTMKIGDPLDRATAHGPQNHRAHFDKLQEYCTIGVKEGATLLYGGKRVPNMDGFFFEPTVFTNVEDHMYIAREESFGPIMIISKFHSSDFEALVARANSTEYGLASGVFTKDIQKALLFAEKVEAGTVFVNTYNKTDVAAPFGGFKQSGFGKDLGKEALNEYLKTKCVTVEY
;
A
#
# COMPACT_ATOMS: atom_id res chain seq x y z
N MET A 1 -52.15 6.65 -13.35
CA MET A 1 -53.26 6.27 -12.51
C MET A 1 -52.77 5.30 -11.46
N ALA A 2 -52.67 5.74 -10.27
CA ALA A 2 -52.71 5.13 -8.96
C ALA A 2 -51.82 5.97 -7.98
N ASP A 3 -52.46 6.63 -7.07
CA ASP A 3 -51.88 7.53 -6.07
C ASP A 3 -51.14 6.74 -4.96
N PRO A 4 -50.13 7.35 -4.33
CA PRO A 4 -49.46 6.75 -3.17
C PRO A 4 -50.19 7.08 -1.87
N VAL A 5 -50.34 6.08 -1.04
CA VAL A 5 -50.88 6.12 0.31
C VAL A 5 -49.98 6.93 1.27
N LYS A 6 -50.51 7.97 1.86
CA LYS A 6 -49.91 8.69 2.99
C LYS A 6 -50.02 7.85 4.25
N SER A 7 -48.95 7.65 4.99
CA SER A 7 -48.96 7.20 6.36
C SER A 7 -48.51 8.33 7.30
N ASP A 8 -49.43 8.76 8.15
CA ASP A 8 -49.23 9.76 9.21
C ASP A 8 -48.25 9.26 10.28
N ALA A 9 -47.17 9.97 10.50
CA ALA A 9 -46.31 9.80 11.66
C ALA A 9 -46.73 10.76 12.77
N LYS A 10 -47.34 10.22 13.81
CA LYS A 10 -47.62 10.97 15.05
C LYS A 10 -46.30 11.21 15.79
N THR A 11 -45.96 12.48 16.00
CA THR A 11 -44.95 12.97 16.94
C THR A 11 -45.43 12.72 18.38
N ASN A 12 -44.75 11.85 19.10
CA ASN A 12 -44.85 11.80 20.57
C ASN A 12 -43.53 12.37 21.13
N GLY A 13 -43.70 13.52 21.80
CA GLY A 13 -42.64 14.12 22.60
C GLY A 13 -42.30 13.24 23.80
N PHE A 14 -41.04 12.94 23.95
CA PHE A 14 -40.51 12.37 25.19
C PHE A 14 -39.84 13.46 26.02
N HIS A 15 -40.44 13.70 27.20
CA HIS A 15 -39.85 14.48 28.27
C HIS A 15 -38.48 13.90 28.67
N LYS A 16 -37.50 14.76 28.76
CA LYS A 16 -36.22 14.48 29.46
C LYS A 16 -36.51 14.33 30.94
N THR A 17 -36.48 13.12 31.46
CA THR A 17 -36.26 12.85 32.89
C THR A 17 -34.78 12.54 33.07
N THR A 18 -34.06 13.45 33.65
CA THR A 18 -32.71 13.27 34.20
C THR A 18 -32.84 12.35 35.43
N ASN A 19 -32.58 11.05 35.24
CA ASN A 19 -32.18 10.18 36.31
C ASN A 19 -30.70 9.81 36.12
N GLY A 20 -29.86 10.28 37.03
CA GLY A 20 -28.47 9.93 37.11
C GLY A 20 -28.31 8.44 37.47
N HIS A 21 -28.15 7.60 36.48
CA HIS A 21 -27.45 6.36 36.67
C HIS A 21 -25.96 6.64 36.39
N HIS A 22 -25.13 6.54 37.43
CA HIS A 22 -23.69 6.34 37.25
C HIS A 22 -23.55 5.08 36.36
N ALA A 23 -23.08 5.26 35.11
CA ALA A 23 -22.71 4.13 34.27
C ALA A 23 -21.63 3.37 35.05
N GLU A 24 -21.89 2.11 35.36
CA GLU A 24 -20.94 1.26 36.06
C GLU A 24 -19.71 1.11 35.16
N GLU A 25 -18.54 1.46 35.67
CA GLU A 25 -17.29 1.47 34.92
C GLU A 25 -16.94 0.05 34.48
N LEU A 26 -16.58 -0.13 33.21
CA LEU A 26 -16.19 -1.44 32.67
C LEU A 26 -14.87 -1.91 33.31
N LYS A 27 -14.89 -3.08 33.94
CA LYS A 27 -13.74 -3.80 34.48
C LYS A 27 -13.51 -5.03 33.61
N ILE A 28 -12.51 -4.97 32.75
CA ILE A 28 -12.32 -5.94 31.70
C ILE A 28 -11.36 -7.05 32.13
N ALA A 29 -11.76 -8.30 31.95
CA ALA A 29 -10.86 -9.45 31.93
C ALA A 29 -10.55 -9.83 30.48
N ILE A 30 -9.26 -9.88 30.10
CA ILE A 30 -8.84 -10.43 28.83
C ILE A 30 -8.50 -11.92 29.03
N ILE A 31 -9.17 -12.77 28.24
CA ILE A 31 -8.98 -14.22 28.29
C ILE A 31 -8.50 -14.68 26.92
N GLY A 32 -7.22 -15.02 26.79
CA GLY A 32 -6.67 -15.37 25.49
C GLY A 32 -5.17 -15.56 25.47
N GLN A 33 -4.61 -15.53 24.26
CA GLN A 33 -3.19 -15.73 24.00
C GLN A 33 -2.79 -15.11 22.66
N SER A 34 -1.50 -15.07 22.36
CA SER A 34 -0.89 -14.59 21.10
C SER A 34 -0.77 -13.07 20.95
N ASN A 35 -0.07 -12.67 19.88
CA ASN A 35 0.12 -11.26 19.50
C ASN A 35 -1.20 -10.52 19.30
N PHE A 36 -2.19 -11.17 18.71
CA PHE A 36 -3.52 -10.59 18.51
C PHE A 36 -4.14 -10.13 19.83
N ALA A 37 -4.08 -10.98 20.85
CA ALA A 37 -4.63 -10.66 22.17
C ALA A 37 -3.79 -9.57 22.88
N ALA A 38 -2.48 -9.56 22.69
CA ALA A 38 -1.60 -8.53 23.22
C ALA A 38 -1.88 -7.16 22.59
N GLU A 39 -2.07 -7.07 21.27
CA GLU A 39 -2.43 -5.82 20.60
C GLU A 39 -3.84 -5.32 20.97
N VAL A 40 -4.79 -6.24 21.19
CA VAL A 40 -6.11 -5.86 21.73
C VAL A 40 -5.98 -5.28 23.13
N LEU A 41 -5.12 -5.85 24.00
CA LEU A 41 -4.83 -5.29 25.32
C LEU A 41 -4.28 -3.85 25.20
N GLU A 42 -3.26 -3.64 24.38
CA GLU A 42 -2.68 -2.32 24.16
C GLU A 42 -3.74 -1.32 23.66
N LEU A 43 -4.53 -1.70 22.65
CA LEU A 43 -5.60 -0.86 22.10
C LEU A 43 -6.66 -0.48 23.15
N LEU A 44 -7.05 -1.41 24.04
CA LEU A 44 -8.01 -1.12 25.09
C LEU A 44 -7.45 -0.14 26.12
N LEU A 45 -6.15 -0.25 26.44
CA LEU A 45 -5.47 0.69 27.34
C LEU A 45 -5.30 2.06 26.68
N GLU A 46 -4.97 2.13 25.39
CA GLU A 46 -4.92 3.38 24.62
C GLU A 46 -6.27 4.10 24.55
N ARG A 47 -7.38 3.36 24.69
CA ARG A 47 -8.75 3.90 24.72
C ARG A 47 -9.27 4.18 26.14
N ASP A 48 -8.36 4.21 27.11
CA ASP A 48 -8.67 4.46 28.53
C ASP A 48 -9.65 3.44 29.18
N HIS A 49 -9.72 2.20 28.66
CA HIS A 49 -10.48 1.14 29.28
C HIS A 49 -9.72 0.49 30.43
N MET A 50 -10.42 0.16 31.54
CA MET A 50 -9.83 -0.48 32.71
C MET A 50 -9.75 -1.99 32.52
N VAL A 51 -8.53 -2.53 32.33
CA VAL A 51 -8.25 -3.96 32.30
C VAL A 51 -7.80 -4.41 33.70
N VAL A 52 -8.59 -5.26 34.35
CA VAL A 52 -8.37 -5.70 35.75
C VAL A 52 -7.63 -7.03 35.87
N GLY A 53 -7.51 -7.79 34.80
CA GLY A 53 -6.76 -9.05 34.80
C GLY A 53 -6.64 -9.67 33.42
N VAL A 54 -5.55 -10.39 33.22
CA VAL A 54 -5.27 -11.18 32.03
C VAL A 54 -5.17 -12.65 32.39
N PHE A 55 -5.89 -13.48 31.64
CA PHE A 55 -5.95 -14.92 31.81
C PHE A 55 -5.44 -15.58 30.54
N THR A 56 -4.34 -16.31 30.64
CA THR A 56 -3.68 -16.91 29.49
C THR A 56 -3.25 -18.36 29.75
N ILE A 57 -2.66 -18.97 28.73
CA ILE A 57 -2.19 -20.35 28.79
C ILE A 57 -0.99 -20.50 29.73
N ALA A 58 -0.81 -21.71 30.25
CA ALA A 58 0.39 -22.07 31.03
C ALA A 58 1.65 -21.96 30.14
N ASP A 59 2.77 -21.59 30.76
CA ASP A 59 4.06 -21.48 30.07
C ASP A 59 4.43 -22.82 29.43
N LYS A 60 4.85 -22.80 28.19
CA LYS A 60 5.40 -23.95 27.50
C LYS A 60 6.92 -23.96 27.71
N GLY A 61 7.38 -24.81 28.63
CA GLY A 61 8.77 -24.78 29.11
C GLY A 61 9.05 -23.51 29.91
N ASN A 62 10.14 -22.79 29.63
CA ASN A 62 10.46 -21.49 30.26
C ASN A 62 9.87 -20.30 29.51
N ARG A 63 8.87 -20.48 28.67
CA ARG A 63 8.36 -19.47 27.75
C ARG A 63 6.99 -19.00 28.15
N GLU A 64 6.92 -17.71 28.37
CA GLU A 64 5.68 -16.97 28.63
C GLU A 64 4.98 -16.55 27.33
N ASP A 65 3.64 -16.53 27.32
CA ASP A 65 2.86 -15.96 26.22
C ASP A 65 3.05 -14.43 26.18
N ILE A 66 3.08 -13.86 24.96
CA ILE A 66 3.33 -12.42 24.79
C ILE A 66 2.25 -11.56 25.46
N LEU A 67 1.01 -12.00 25.49
CA LEU A 67 -0.07 -11.32 26.22
C LEU A 67 0.26 -11.18 27.71
N ALA A 68 0.86 -12.22 28.33
CA ALA A 68 1.29 -12.15 29.72
C ALA A 68 2.45 -11.16 29.92
N THR A 69 3.39 -11.13 28.99
CA THR A 69 4.52 -10.19 29.03
C THR A 69 4.03 -8.74 28.90
N THR A 70 3.15 -8.46 27.93
CA THR A 70 2.54 -7.13 27.72
C THR A 70 1.75 -6.69 28.96
N ALA A 71 0.90 -7.57 29.53
CA ALA A 71 0.14 -7.26 30.72
C ALA A 71 1.02 -6.86 31.92
N ARG A 72 2.17 -7.53 32.10
CA ARG A 72 3.11 -7.17 33.17
C ARG A 72 3.79 -5.83 32.96
N GLN A 73 4.10 -5.45 31.72
CA GLN A 73 4.63 -4.13 31.42
C GLN A 73 3.67 -3.02 31.89
N HIS A 74 2.37 -3.26 31.75
CA HIS A 74 1.31 -2.37 32.24
C HIS A 74 0.87 -2.61 33.71
N ARG A 75 1.57 -3.51 34.45
CA ARG A 75 1.27 -3.87 35.86
C ARG A 75 -0.11 -4.45 36.09
N ILE A 76 -0.66 -5.15 35.06
CA ILE A 76 -1.95 -5.83 35.14
C ILE A 76 -1.71 -7.25 35.71
N PRO A 77 -2.58 -7.74 36.62
CA PRO A 77 -2.51 -9.10 37.14
C PRO A 77 -2.59 -10.15 36.04
N VAL A 78 -1.67 -11.13 36.05
CA VAL A 78 -1.62 -12.22 35.06
C VAL A 78 -1.83 -13.57 35.73
N PHE A 79 -2.78 -14.32 35.20
CA PHE A 79 -3.12 -15.66 35.63
C PHE A 79 -2.90 -16.64 34.47
N LYS A 80 -2.20 -17.74 34.74
CA LYS A 80 -1.82 -18.73 33.74
C LYS A 80 -2.36 -20.10 34.06
N PHE A 81 -3.15 -20.68 33.18
CA PHE A 81 -3.79 -21.99 33.38
C PHE A 81 -3.52 -22.92 32.19
N ALA A 82 -3.25 -24.20 32.54
CA ALA A 82 -3.19 -25.25 31.51
C ALA A 82 -4.60 -25.57 30.96
N ALA A 83 -5.62 -25.44 31.77
CA ALA A 83 -7.02 -25.62 31.40
C ALA A 83 -7.96 -24.98 32.42
N TRP A 84 -9.15 -24.59 32.01
CA TRP A 84 -10.23 -24.09 32.86
C TRP A 84 -11.12 -25.19 33.43
N ARG A 85 -11.12 -26.37 32.77
CA ARG A 85 -11.94 -27.50 33.11
C ARG A 85 -11.10 -28.78 33.21
N ARG A 86 -11.47 -29.70 34.08
CA ARG A 86 -10.92 -31.06 34.16
C ARG A 86 -12.05 -32.07 34.00
N LYS A 87 -12.00 -32.92 32.96
CA LYS A 87 -13.07 -33.86 32.59
C LYS A 87 -14.46 -33.20 32.48
N GLY A 88 -14.52 -32.01 31.88
CA GLY A 88 -15.76 -31.24 31.69
C GLY A 88 -16.21 -30.39 32.89
N VAL A 89 -15.61 -30.60 34.10
CA VAL A 89 -15.95 -29.87 35.32
C VAL A 89 -15.00 -28.68 35.50
N PRO A 90 -15.49 -27.46 35.79
CA PRO A 90 -14.66 -26.31 36.10
C PRO A 90 -13.70 -26.56 37.28
N ILE A 91 -12.50 -26.02 37.19
CA ILE A 91 -11.49 -26.12 38.25
C ILE A 91 -11.74 -25.03 39.29
N PRO A 92 -12.08 -25.37 40.59
CA PRO A 92 -12.49 -24.37 41.56
C PRO A 92 -11.47 -23.28 41.82
N GLU A 93 -10.19 -23.61 41.86
CA GLU A 93 -9.09 -22.67 42.12
C GLU A 93 -8.95 -21.66 41.01
N VAL A 94 -9.22 -22.08 39.78
CA VAL A 94 -9.20 -21.19 38.59
C VAL A 94 -10.37 -20.21 38.64
N LEU A 95 -11.57 -20.68 39.01
CA LEU A 95 -12.75 -19.85 39.18
C LEU A 95 -12.59 -18.82 40.31
N GLU A 96 -11.95 -19.21 41.41
CA GLU A 96 -11.66 -18.31 42.53
C GLU A 96 -10.72 -17.18 42.10
N GLN A 97 -9.64 -17.53 41.39
CA GLN A 97 -8.71 -16.52 40.85
C GLN A 97 -9.40 -15.60 39.86
N TYR A 98 -10.27 -16.12 38.99
CA TYR A 98 -11.04 -15.28 38.08
C TYR A 98 -11.96 -14.30 38.82
N ARG A 99 -12.68 -14.79 39.83
CA ARG A 99 -13.57 -13.94 40.63
C ARG A 99 -12.83 -12.88 41.44
N SER A 100 -11.59 -13.14 41.82
CA SER A 100 -10.79 -12.21 42.64
C SER A 100 -10.48 -10.88 41.95
N VAL A 101 -10.46 -10.85 40.60
CA VAL A 101 -10.18 -9.61 39.85
C VAL A 101 -11.41 -8.69 39.68
N GLY A 102 -12.62 -9.24 39.97
CA GLY A 102 -13.85 -8.44 39.92
C GLY A 102 -14.22 -7.91 38.54
N ALA A 103 -13.89 -8.64 37.47
CA ALA A 103 -14.26 -8.26 36.11
C ALA A 103 -15.77 -8.28 35.91
N ASN A 104 -16.29 -7.31 35.13
CA ASN A 104 -17.70 -7.26 34.76
C ASN A 104 -17.92 -7.36 33.24
N LEU A 105 -16.83 -7.44 32.43
CA LEU A 105 -16.83 -7.75 31.00
C LEU A 105 -15.67 -8.71 30.71
N ASN A 106 -15.93 -9.79 29.97
CA ASN A 106 -14.88 -10.66 29.43
C ASN A 106 -14.66 -10.39 27.95
N VAL A 107 -13.41 -10.25 27.56
CA VAL A 107 -12.96 -10.05 26.18
C VAL A 107 -12.08 -11.23 25.79
N LEU A 108 -12.53 -12.03 24.80
CA LEU A 108 -11.84 -13.23 24.30
C LEU A 108 -11.33 -12.97 22.88
N PRO A 109 -10.19 -12.27 22.72
CA PRO A 109 -9.70 -11.90 21.39
C PRO A 109 -9.15 -13.09 20.59
N PHE A 110 -8.47 -14.01 21.25
CA PHE A 110 -8.02 -15.27 20.68
C PHE A 110 -7.92 -16.31 21.83
N CYS A 111 -8.88 -17.20 21.90
CA CYS A 111 -8.95 -18.18 22.98
C CYS A 111 -8.99 -19.61 22.45
N SER A 112 -7.97 -20.43 22.77
CA SER A 112 -7.90 -21.84 22.39
C SER A 112 -8.42 -22.78 23.45
N GLN A 113 -8.86 -22.24 24.59
CA GLN A 113 -9.34 -23.04 25.74
C GLN A 113 -10.85 -22.92 25.85
N PHE A 114 -11.49 -24.02 26.31
CA PHE A 114 -12.92 -23.99 26.61
C PHE A 114 -13.18 -23.33 27.96
N ILE A 115 -13.77 -22.16 27.93
CA ILE A 115 -14.10 -21.39 29.12
C ILE A 115 -15.42 -21.89 29.73
N PRO A 116 -15.50 -22.10 31.07
CA PRO A 116 -16.73 -22.55 31.71
C PRO A 116 -17.82 -21.46 31.75
N MET A 117 -19.08 -21.87 31.70
CA MET A 117 -20.23 -20.97 31.71
C MET A 117 -20.27 -20.08 32.95
N GLU A 118 -19.76 -20.54 34.08
CA GLU A 118 -19.62 -19.79 35.33
C GLU A 118 -18.71 -18.55 35.16
N VAL A 119 -17.82 -18.55 34.13
CA VAL A 119 -17.00 -17.38 33.72
C VAL A 119 -17.71 -16.57 32.64
N ILE A 120 -18.28 -17.26 31.65
CA ILE A 120 -18.97 -16.61 30.52
C ILE A 120 -20.16 -15.79 31.01
N ASP A 121 -21.00 -16.36 31.86
CA ASP A 121 -22.18 -15.71 32.45
C ASP A 121 -21.87 -14.90 33.71
N GLY A 122 -20.66 -15.06 34.25
CA GLY A 122 -20.25 -14.42 35.51
C GLY A 122 -19.98 -12.92 35.41
N ALA A 123 -19.81 -12.40 34.21
CA ALA A 123 -19.57 -10.99 33.96
C ALA A 123 -20.89 -10.24 33.70
N ALA A 124 -21.15 -9.15 34.43
CA ALA A 124 -22.42 -8.41 34.36
C ALA A 124 -22.73 -7.85 32.96
N PHE A 125 -21.71 -7.46 32.21
CA PHE A 125 -21.82 -7.00 30.82
C PHE A 125 -21.58 -8.12 29.80
N GLY A 126 -21.46 -9.39 30.25
CA GLY A 126 -21.31 -10.57 29.41
C GLY A 126 -19.87 -10.82 28.94
N SER A 127 -19.76 -11.70 27.95
CA SER A 127 -18.48 -12.15 27.37
C SER A 127 -18.53 -12.02 25.86
N ILE A 128 -17.53 -11.39 25.25
CA ILE A 128 -17.41 -11.25 23.79
C ILE A 128 -16.23 -12.04 23.26
N CYS A 129 -16.41 -12.67 22.10
CA CYS A 129 -15.39 -13.50 21.46
C CYS A 129 -15.18 -13.06 20.01
N TYR A 130 -13.92 -13.10 19.56
CA TYR A 130 -13.54 -12.91 18.16
C TYR A 130 -13.51 -14.25 17.43
N HIS A 131 -14.16 -14.33 16.27
CA HIS A 131 -14.11 -15.51 15.40
C HIS A 131 -13.80 -15.06 13.95
N PRO A 132 -12.78 -15.65 13.28
CA PRO A 132 -12.32 -15.22 11.97
C PRO A 132 -13.15 -15.79 10.81
N SER A 133 -14.48 -15.73 10.90
CA SER A 133 -15.40 -16.02 9.81
C SER A 133 -16.64 -15.11 9.87
N ILE A 134 -17.40 -15.12 8.78
CA ILE A 134 -18.72 -14.50 8.70
C ILE A 134 -19.74 -15.46 9.29
N LEU A 135 -19.88 -15.48 10.64
CA LEU A 135 -20.86 -16.35 11.28
C LEU A 135 -22.28 -16.11 10.72
N PRO A 136 -23.08 -17.18 10.49
CA PRO A 136 -22.93 -18.56 10.99
C PRO A 136 -22.10 -19.51 10.11
N LEU A 137 -21.37 -19.00 9.09
CA LEU A 137 -20.48 -19.81 8.26
C LEU A 137 -19.17 -20.14 8.99
N HIS A 138 -18.64 -21.34 8.78
CA HIS A 138 -17.32 -21.77 9.24
C HIS A 138 -17.13 -21.66 10.76
N ARG A 139 -18.12 -22.14 11.55
CA ARG A 139 -17.96 -22.33 12.99
C ARG A 139 -16.84 -23.33 13.27
N GLY A 140 -15.99 -23.08 14.28
CA GLY A 140 -14.93 -23.99 14.71
C GLY A 140 -13.50 -23.55 14.39
N ALA A 141 -12.53 -24.43 14.60
CA ALA A 141 -11.12 -24.08 14.77
C ALA A 141 -10.34 -23.73 13.47
N SER A 142 -10.87 -23.97 12.29
CA SER A 142 -10.15 -23.80 11.00
C SER A 142 -10.86 -22.89 10.02
N ALA A 143 -11.61 -21.94 10.53
CA ALA A 143 -12.53 -21.08 9.77
C ALA A 143 -11.87 -20.36 8.56
N ILE A 144 -10.68 -19.77 8.74
CA ILE A 144 -9.99 -19.04 7.67
C ILE A 144 -9.64 -19.99 6.50
N ALA A 145 -9.13 -21.17 6.81
CA ALA A 145 -8.77 -22.15 5.78
C ALA A 145 -10.01 -22.63 5.02
N TRP A 146 -11.11 -22.89 5.72
CA TRP A 146 -12.34 -23.35 5.07
C TRP A 146 -13.01 -22.30 4.21
N THR A 147 -12.97 -21.02 4.58
CA THR A 147 -13.38 -19.92 3.70
C THR A 147 -12.67 -19.99 2.34
N LEU A 148 -11.37 -20.31 2.33
CA LEU A 148 -10.59 -20.46 1.09
C LEU A 148 -10.88 -21.78 0.36
N ILE A 149 -11.00 -22.90 1.11
CA ILE A 149 -11.25 -24.23 0.56
C ILE A 149 -12.61 -24.28 -0.14
N GLU A 150 -13.64 -23.75 0.48
CA GLU A 150 -14.98 -23.69 -0.13
C GLU A 150 -15.05 -22.70 -1.29
N GLY A 151 -14.12 -21.76 -1.35
CA GLY A 151 -14.03 -20.80 -2.44
C GLY A 151 -15.01 -19.64 -2.28
N ASP A 152 -15.25 -19.23 -1.05
CA ASP A 152 -16.11 -18.10 -0.75
C ASP A 152 -15.58 -16.83 -1.42
N GLU A 153 -16.49 -16.04 -1.97
CA GLU A 153 -16.15 -14.75 -2.59
C GLU A 153 -15.84 -13.68 -1.55
N ARG A 154 -16.30 -13.88 -0.31
CA ARG A 154 -16.11 -12.94 0.80
C ARG A 154 -15.60 -13.69 2.03
N ALA A 155 -14.63 -13.10 2.68
CA ALA A 155 -14.14 -13.48 3.99
C ALA A 155 -14.47 -12.39 5.01
N GLY A 156 -14.34 -12.69 6.29
CA GLY A 156 -14.56 -11.70 7.33
C GLY A 156 -14.34 -12.28 8.71
N PHE A 157 -14.75 -11.51 9.71
CA PHE A 157 -14.76 -11.95 11.09
C PHE A 157 -16.02 -11.47 11.80
N SER A 158 -16.34 -12.14 12.90
CA SER A 158 -17.46 -11.80 13.77
C SER A 158 -16.98 -11.62 15.18
N ILE A 159 -17.45 -10.57 15.85
CA ILE A 159 -17.40 -10.44 17.30
C ILE A 159 -18.79 -10.76 17.81
N PHE A 160 -18.90 -11.73 18.68
CA PHE A 160 -20.18 -12.25 19.13
C PHE A 160 -20.19 -12.46 20.64
N TRP A 161 -21.36 -12.49 21.21
CA TRP A 161 -21.57 -12.79 22.61
C TRP A 161 -21.40 -14.29 22.84
N ALA A 162 -20.44 -14.67 23.69
CA ALA A 162 -20.18 -16.07 23.96
C ALA A 162 -21.36 -16.73 24.69
N ASP A 163 -21.68 -17.95 24.32
CA ASP A 163 -22.69 -18.82 24.91
C ASP A 163 -22.14 -20.23 25.17
N ASP A 164 -22.97 -21.22 25.44
CA ASP A 164 -22.57 -22.61 25.72
C ASP A 164 -22.34 -23.43 24.43
N GLY A 165 -22.64 -22.85 23.24
CA GLY A 165 -22.43 -23.47 21.94
C GLY A 165 -21.05 -23.19 21.37
N LEU A 166 -20.71 -23.89 20.27
CA LEU A 166 -19.50 -23.62 19.50
C LEU A 166 -19.76 -22.50 18.47
N ASP A 167 -19.36 -21.28 18.81
CA ASP A 167 -19.50 -20.08 17.97
C ASP A 167 -20.96 -19.78 17.56
N THR A 168 -21.92 -20.04 18.46
CA THR A 168 -23.37 -19.93 18.20
C THR A 168 -24.03 -18.65 18.73
N GLY A 169 -23.37 -17.95 19.60
CA GLY A 169 -23.92 -16.78 20.29
C GLY A 169 -24.26 -15.60 19.39
N PRO A 170 -25.09 -14.65 19.86
CA PRO A 170 -25.54 -13.52 19.06
C PRO A 170 -24.40 -12.63 18.57
N ILE A 171 -24.48 -12.15 17.34
CA ILE A 171 -23.48 -11.26 16.73
C ILE A 171 -23.57 -9.85 17.36
N LEU A 172 -22.42 -9.31 17.75
CA LEU A 172 -22.28 -7.93 18.19
C LEU A 172 -21.80 -7.05 17.01
N LEU A 173 -20.74 -7.49 16.31
CA LEU A 173 -20.15 -6.76 15.20
C LEU A 173 -19.61 -7.75 14.17
N GLN A 174 -19.74 -7.43 12.88
CA GLN A 174 -19.22 -8.26 11.79
C GLN A 174 -18.67 -7.38 10.68
N LYS A 175 -17.44 -7.68 10.21
CA LYS A 175 -16.83 -7.00 9.06
C LYS A 175 -16.43 -8.02 8.01
N GLN A 176 -16.46 -7.61 6.73
CA GLN A 176 -16.21 -8.49 5.58
C GLN A 176 -15.27 -7.82 4.60
N CYS A 177 -14.52 -8.66 3.87
CA CYS A 177 -13.69 -8.25 2.73
C CYS A 177 -13.86 -9.24 1.56
N PRO A 178 -13.53 -8.84 0.33
CA PRO A 178 -13.47 -9.79 -0.79
C PRO A 178 -12.30 -10.77 -0.59
N VAL A 179 -12.48 -12.01 -1.05
CA VAL A 179 -11.41 -13.01 -1.19
C VAL A 179 -10.83 -12.88 -2.59
N PHE A 180 -9.52 -12.64 -2.68
CA PHE A 180 -8.84 -12.55 -3.96
C PHE A 180 -8.42 -13.91 -4.47
N GLY A 181 -8.25 -14.03 -5.81
CA GLY A 181 -7.90 -15.29 -6.45
C GLY A 181 -6.56 -15.90 -6.03
N ASP A 182 -5.67 -15.10 -5.49
CA ASP A 182 -4.34 -15.47 -4.99
C ASP A 182 -4.25 -15.46 -3.45
N ASP A 183 -5.34 -15.18 -2.74
CA ASP A 183 -5.33 -15.25 -1.29
C ASP A 183 -4.96 -16.63 -0.78
N THR A 184 -4.01 -16.68 0.13
CA THR A 184 -3.73 -17.81 1.02
C THR A 184 -4.23 -17.47 2.43
N LEU A 185 -4.17 -18.44 3.34
CA LEU A 185 -4.51 -18.20 4.75
C LEU A 185 -3.73 -17.00 5.32
N ASP A 186 -2.41 -16.97 5.07
CA ASP A 186 -1.53 -15.93 5.59
C ASP A 186 -1.82 -14.55 5.00
N THR A 187 -2.06 -14.46 3.68
CA THR A 187 -2.33 -13.16 3.06
C THR A 187 -3.66 -12.59 3.52
N LEU A 188 -4.71 -13.41 3.60
CA LEU A 188 -6.03 -13.01 4.08
C LEU A 188 -5.99 -12.55 5.55
N TYR A 189 -5.27 -13.31 6.39
CA TYR A 189 -5.10 -12.98 7.81
C TYR A 189 -4.39 -11.65 8.01
N LYS A 190 -3.23 -11.47 7.37
CA LYS A 190 -2.38 -10.27 7.55
C LYS A 190 -3.00 -9.00 6.95
N ARG A 191 -3.70 -9.10 5.81
CA ARG A 191 -4.25 -7.92 5.13
C ARG A 191 -5.56 -7.41 5.73
N PHE A 192 -6.35 -8.27 6.38
CA PHE A 192 -7.68 -7.88 6.85
C PHE A 192 -8.04 -8.43 8.22
N LEU A 193 -8.02 -9.75 8.41
CA LEU A 193 -8.59 -10.37 9.61
C LEU A 193 -7.87 -9.93 10.88
N TYR A 194 -6.55 -9.78 10.82
CA TYR A 194 -5.73 -9.34 11.94
C TYR A 194 -5.91 -7.84 12.24
N PRO A 195 -5.55 -6.89 11.36
CA PRO A 195 -5.57 -5.47 11.69
C PRO A 195 -6.98 -4.93 11.95
N GLU A 196 -7.95 -5.32 11.12
CA GLU A 196 -9.35 -4.92 11.32
C GLU A 196 -9.99 -5.61 12.51
N GLY A 197 -9.57 -6.85 12.82
CA GLY A 197 -10.04 -7.59 13.98
C GLY A 197 -9.63 -6.94 15.30
N VAL A 198 -8.35 -6.53 15.43
CA VAL A 198 -7.86 -5.78 16.60
C VAL A 198 -8.66 -4.49 16.78
N THR A 199 -8.81 -3.70 15.73
CA THR A 199 -9.58 -2.44 15.74
C THR A 199 -11.04 -2.68 16.15
N ALA A 200 -11.67 -3.72 15.60
CA ALA A 200 -13.08 -4.03 15.85
C ALA A 200 -13.33 -4.54 17.29
N MET A 201 -12.33 -5.22 17.89
CA MET A 201 -12.44 -5.60 19.32
C MET A 201 -12.52 -4.35 20.22
N GLY A 202 -11.75 -3.32 19.94
CA GLY A 202 -11.87 -2.02 20.63
C GLY A 202 -13.23 -1.36 20.37
N GLU A 203 -13.70 -1.33 19.11
CA GLU A 203 -15.03 -0.80 18.75
C GLU A 203 -16.16 -1.53 19.50
N ALA A 204 -16.06 -2.85 19.62
CA ALA A 204 -17.06 -3.66 20.35
C ALA A 204 -17.10 -3.31 21.84
N VAL A 205 -15.96 -3.11 22.48
CA VAL A 205 -15.89 -2.68 23.88
C VAL A 205 -16.45 -1.26 24.04
N ASP A 206 -16.15 -0.32 23.15
CA ASP A 206 -16.73 1.03 23.15
C ASP A 206 -18.27 1.00 23.03
N MET A 207 -18.81 0.14 22.16
CA MET A 207 -20.26 -0.04 22.01
C MET A 207 -20.89 -0.59 23.29
N ILE A 208 -20.24 -1.49 24.01
CA ILE A 208 -20.69 -2.02 25.29
C ILE A 208 -20.66 -0.93 26.35
N ALA A 209 -19.58 -0.16 26.44
CA ALA A 209 -19.45 0.98 27.36
C ALA A 209 -20.52 2.04 27.12
N ALA A 210 -20.89 2.29 25.86
CA ALA A 210 -21.94 3.22 25.46
C ALA A 210 -23.37 2.66 25.62
N GLY A 211 -23.51 1.37 25.95
CA GLY A 211 -24.83 0.71 26.03
C GLY A 211 -25.54 0.53 24.68
N THR A 212 -24.79 0.57 23.58
CA THR A 212 -25.31 0.48 22.20
C THR A 212 -25.01 -0.84 21.51
N ALA A 213 -24.33 -1.77 22.18
CA ALA A 213 -23.92 -3.06 21.63
C ALA A 213 -25.13 -3.95 21.29
N PRO A 214 -25.33 -4.33 20.02
CA PRO A 214 -26.46 -5.16 19.62
C PRO A 214 -26.26 -6.63 20.05
N LYS A 215 -27.35 -7.40 20.09
CA LYS A 215 -27.36 -8.86 20.20
C LYS A 215 -28.20 -9.42 19.05
N ILE A 216 -27.58 -9.64 17.90
CA ILE A 216 -28.23 -10.13 16.70
C ILE A 216 -28.17 -11.66 16.67
N PRO A 217 -29.29 -12.39 16.84
CA PRO A 217 -29.28 -13.84 16.81
C PRO A 217 -28.73 -14.39 15.51
N GLN A 218 -27.90 -15.44 15.58
CA GLN A 218 -27.46 -16.15 14.39
C GLN A 218 -28.59 -17.00 13.83
N THR A 219 -28.67 -17.12 12.50
CA THR A 219 -29.58 -18.05 11.85
C THR A 219 -28.94 -19.44 11.75
N GLU A 220 -29.75 -20.49 11.85
CA GLU A 220 -29.29 -21.84 11.55
C GLU A 220 -29.31 -22.15 10.04
N ILE A 221 -30.03 -21.34 9.26
CA ILE A 221 -30.07 -21.48 7.80
C ILE A 221 -28.73 -21.05 7.22
N GLY A 222 -28.02 -21.98 6.59
CA GLY A 222 -26.70 -21.77 6.00
C GLY A 222 -25.53 -21.91 7.00
N ALA A 223 -25.80 -22.25 8.27
CA ALA A 223 -24.73 -22.48 9.24
C ALA A 223 -23.85 -23.68 8.83
N SER A 224 -22.54 -23.53 8.94
CA SER A 224 -21.59 -24.62 8.70
C SER A 224 -20.68 -24.88 9.90
N TYR A 225 -20.35 -26.18 10.07
CA TYR A 225 -19.38 -26.65 11.06
C TYR A 225 -18.32 -27.47 10.33
N ASP A 226 -17.12 -26.95 10.26
CA ASP A 226 -16.10 -27.53 9.41
C ASP A 226 -15.12 -28.41 10.19
N PRO A 227 -14.60 -29.50 9.57
CA PRO A 227 -13.63 -30.37 10.21
C PRO A 227 -12.34 -29.66 10.59
N ALA A 228 -11.79 -29.97 11.77
CA ALA A 228 -10.54 -29.38 12.21
C ALA A 228 -9.36 -29.86 11.35
N LEU A 229 -8.69 -28.95 10.66
CA LEU A 229 -7.59 -29.24 9.72
C LEU A 229 -6.25 -29.56 10.41
N PHE A 230 -6.18 -29.46 11.75
CA PHE A 230 -5.01 -29.99 12.49
C PHE A 230 -5.01 -31.51 12.58
N ARG A 231 -6.11 -32.23 12.24
CA ARG A 231 -6.16 -33.68 12.12
C ARG A 231 -5.72 -34.07 10.72
N GLU A 232 -4.76 -34.99 10.63
CA GLU A 232 -4.16 -35.37 9.34
C GLU A 232 -5.18 -35.98 8.36
N GLU A 233 -6.17 -36.69 8.85
CA GLU A 233 -7.27 -37.25 8.06
C GLU A 233 -8.05 -36.20 7.25
N ASN A 234 -8.12 -34.96 7.74
CA ASN A 234 -8.81 -33.85 7.08
C ASN A 234 -7.91 -33.05 6.11
N GLN A 235 -6.63 -33.40 6.00
CA GLN A 235 -5.66 -32.73 5.14
C GLN A 235 -5.51 -33.38 3.75
N TYR A 236 -6.08 -34.58 3.56
CA TYR A 236 -6.03 -35.29 2.28
C TYR A 236 -6.88 -34.58 1.23
N ILE A 237 -6.23 -34.23 0.13
CA ILE A 237 -6.91 -33.57 -0.98
C ILE A 237 -7.66 -34.59 -1.86
N ASN A 238 -8.90 -34.31 -2.18
CA ASN A 238 -9.61 -35.04 -3.22
C ASN A 238 -9.20 -34.48 -4.59
N LEU A 239 -8.49 -35.27 -5.39
CA LEU A 239 -8.06 -34.90 -6.74
C LEU A 239 -9.08 -35.25 -7.83
N ASN A 240 -10.18 -35.91 -7.47
CA ASN A 240 -11.29 -36.21 -8.39
C ASN A 240 -12.35 -35.08 -8.31
N GLN A 241 -11.96 -33.86 -8.68
CA GLN A 241 -12.84 -32.70 -8.68
C GLN A 241 -12.33 -31.63 -9.65
N PRO A 242 -13.12 -30.57 -9.96
CA PRO A 242 -12.69 -29.48 -10.81
C PRO A 242 -11.41 -28.79 -10.32
N ALA A 243 -10.61 -28.31 -11.24
CA ALA A 243 -9.32 -27.69 -10.92
C ALA A 243 -9.42 -26.56 -9.90
N VAL A 244 -10.50 -25.77 -9.90
CA VAL A 244 -10.73 -24.69 -8.93
C VAL A 244 -10.85 -25.24 -7.50
N ARG A 245 -11.46 -26.38 -7.30
CA ARG A 245 -11.58 -27.02 -5.99
C ARG A 245 -10.24 -27.58 -5.49
N ILE A 246 -9.45 -28.18 -6.39
CA ILE A 246 -8.08 -28.61 -6.10
C ILE A 246 -7.21 -27.41 -5.72
N PHE A 247 -7.29 -26.35 -6.47
CA PHE A 247 -6.59 -25.09 -6.21
C PHE A 247 -6.97 -24.50 -4.86
N ASN A 248 -8.26 -24.38 -4.57
CA ASN A 248 -8.79 -23.84 -3.32
C ASN A 248 -8.32 -24.64 -2.09
N PHE A 249 -8.33 -25.97 -2.18
CA PHE A 249 -7.88 -26.82 -1.10
C PHE A 249 -6.38 -26.62 -0.80
N ILE A 250 -5.56 -26.55 -1.84
CA ILE A 250 -4.11 -26.33 -1.66
C ILE A 250 -3.85 -24.95 -1.07
N ARG A 251 -4.49 -23.88 -1.58
CA ARG A 251 -4.26 -22.50 -1.08
C ARG A 251 -4.76 -22.30 0.36
N GLY A 252 -5.83 -22.99 0.75
CA GLY A 252 -6.35 -22.96 2.13
C GLY A 252 -5.42 -23.61 3.15
N LEU A 253 -4.54 -24.51 2.68
CA LEU A 253 -3.54 -25.21 3.48
C LEU A 253 -2.10 -24.81 3.12
N ASP A 254 -1.89 -23.73 2.39
CA ASP A 254 -0.61 -23.38 1.76
C ASP A 254 0.51 -23.09 2.75
N SER A 255 0.21 -22.61 3.96
CA SER A 255 1.21 -22.31 4.98
C SER A 255 1.57 -23.53 5.81
N VAL A 256 0.65 -24.10 6.55
CA VAL A 256 0.80 -25.31 7.38
C VAL A 256 -0.58 -25.93 7.55
N PRO A 257 -0.73 -27.25 7.43
CA PRO A 257 0.30 -28.27 7.26
C PRO A 257 0.65 -28.62 5.80
N GLY A 258 0.02 -28.02 4.82
CA GLY A 258 0.07 -28.36 3.40
C GLY A 258 -0.98 -29.42 3.00
N ALA A 259 -1.48 -29.34 1.77
CA ALA A 259 -2.46 -30.31 1.25
C ALA A 259 -1.81 -31.67 1.00
N LEU A 260 -2.28 -32.70 1.68
CA LEU A 260 -1.71 -34.07 1.62
C LEU A 260 -2.25 -34.81 0.40
N ALA A 261 -1.34 -35.37 -0.39
CA ALA A 261 -1.65 -36.21 -1.55
C ALA A 261 -0.69 -37.42 -1.57
N THR A 262 -1.01 -38.42 -2.37
CA THR A 262 -0.17 -39.62 -2.53
C THR A 262 0.24 -39.75 -3.98
N VAL A 263 1.53 -39.87 -4.24
CA VAL A 263 2.11 -40.18 -5.56
C VAL A 263 2.29 -41.69 -5.69
N GLU A 264 1.80 -42.26 -6.78
CA GLU A 264 2.02 -43.64 -7.15
C GLU A 264 3.31 -43.73 -7.99
N MET A 265 4.28 -44.45 -7.47
CA MET A 265 5.58 -44.68 -8.15
C MET A 265 5.49 -45.88 -9.09
N ASP A 266 6.35 -45.91 -10.11
CA ASP A 266 6.37 -47.01 -11.11
C ASP A 266 6.76 -48.37 -10.51
N ASP A 267 7.38 -48.40 -9.33
CA ASP A 267 7.71 -49.58 -8.56
C ASP A 267 6.56 -50.08 -7.68
N GLY A 268 5.41 -49.43 -7.73
CA GLY A 268 4.21 -49.76 -6.95
C GLY A 268 4.21 -49.24 -5.50
N LEU A 269 5.17 -48.38 -5.15
CA LEU A 269 5.21 -47.72 -3.84
C LEU A 269 4.35 -46.48 -3.83
N ASP A 270 3.59 -46.27 -2.77
CA ASP A 270 2.83 -45.05 -2.51
C ASP A 270 3.68 -44.08 -1.69
N VAL A 271 3.94 -42.86 -2.24
CA VAL A 271 4.73 -41.83 -1.58
C VAL A 271 3.82 -40.69 -1.15
N PRO A 272 3.60 -40.44 0.16
CA PRO A 272 2.85 -39.28 0.62
C PRO A 272 3.65 -38.00 0.38
N VAL A 273 2.97 -36.98 -0.11
CA VAL A 273 3.54 -35.64 -0.38
C VAL A 273 2.57 -34.58 0.10
N ARG A 274 3.12 -33.41 0.50
CA ARG A 274 2.33 -32.22 0.80
C ARG A 274 2.54 -31.19 -0.29
N LEU A 275 1.46 -30.60 -0.78
CA LEU A 275 1.44 -29.68 -1.92
C LEU A 275 1.30 -28.25 -1.43
N TYR A 276 2.07 -27.32 -2.06
CA TYR A 276 2.10 -25.90 -1.73
C TYR A 276 2.23 -25.03 -3.00
N GLY A 277 1.77 -23.78 -2.91
CA GLY A 277 1.95 -22.77 -3.97
C GLY A 277 1.14 -23.12 -5.22
N ALA A 278 -0.17 -23.32 -5.08
CA ALA A 278 -1.03 -23.61 -6.20
C ALA A 278 -1.38 -22.36 -7.03
N SER A 279 -1.63 -22.56 -8.32
CA SER A 279 -2.24 -21.57 -9.21
C SER A 279 -2.99 -22.28 -10.35
N LEU A 280 -4.08 -21.68 -10.82
CA LEU A 280 -4.77 -22.16 -12.02
C LEU A 280 -3.93 -21.83 -13.26
N SER A 281 -3.79 -22.80 -14.17
CA SER A 281 -3.02 -22.64 -15.40
C SER A 281 -3.93 -22.41 -16.60
N ALA A 282 -3.61 -21.40 -17.43
CA ALA A 282 -4.29 -21.17 -18.69
C ALA A 282 -3.91 -22.20 -19.79
N ARG A 283 -2.87 -23.02 -19.57
CA ARG A 283 -2.40 -24.04 -20.52
C ARG A 283 -3.35 -25.24 -20.50
N ARG A 284 -3.73 -25.71 -21.66
CA ARG A 284 -4.57 -26.92 -21.85
C ARG A 284 -3.77 -28.16 -22.27
N SER A 285 -2.50 -28.02 -22.63
CA SER A 285 -1.61 -29.12 -23.01
C SER A 285 -0.17 -28.83 -22.61
N MET A 286 0.61 -29.88 -22.38
CA MET A 286 2.00 -29.83 -21.96
C MET A 286 2.89 -30.54 -23.00
N THR A 287 3.86 -29.83 -23.55
CA THR A 287 4.93 -30.39 -24.40
C THR A 287 6.19 -30.59 -23.55
N ASN A 288 6.91 -31.70 -23.77
CA ASN A 288 8.15 -32.06 -23.05
C ASN A 288 7.99 -32.24 -21.52
N ALA A 289 6.83 -32.70 -21.06
CA ALA A 289 6.57 -32.97 -19.66
C ALA A 289 6.69 -34.45 -19.34
N ARG A 290 7.20 -34.79 -18.15
CA ARG A 290 7.16 -36.19 -17.63
C ARG A 290 5.86 -36.40 -16.89
N LEU A 291 5.28 -37.59 -17.05
CA LEU A 291 4.07 -38.00 -16.34
C LEU A 291 4.38 -38.37 -14.89
N ILE A 292 3.48 -38.01 -14.00
CA ILE A 292 3.42 -38.43 -12.60
C ILE A 292 1.99 -38.84 -12.28
N ARG A 293 1.81 -39.84 -11.45
CA ARG A 293 0.48 -40.30 -11.06
C ARG A 293 0.20 -39.98 -9.60
N PHE A 294 -0.95 -39.38 -9.37
CA PHE A 294 -1.48 -39.17 -8.04
C PHE A 294 -2.64 -40.12 -7.78
N LYS A 295 -2.63 -40.74 -6.61
CA LYS A 295 -3.70 -41.63 -6.17
C LYS A 295 -5.03 -40.88 -6.11
N GLY A 296 -6.06 -41.41 -6.78
CA GLY A 296 -7.39 -40.81 -6.85
C GLY A 296 -7.54 -39.66 -7.84
N ALA A 297 -6.52 -39.31 -8.60
CA ALA A 297 -6.64 -38.33 -9.68
C ALA A 297 -7.26 -38.98 -10.93
N VAL A 298 -8.21 -38.29 -11.57
CA VAL A 298 -8.90 -38.78 -12.79
C VAL A 298 -8.09 -38.46 -14.05
N GLY A 299 -7.36 -37.38 -14.04
CA GLY A 299 -6.56 -36.94 -15.18
C GLY A 299 -5.05 -37.10 -14.96
N PRO A 300 -4.26 -37.02 -16.04
CA PRO A 300 -2.81 -37.08 -15.96
C PRO A 300 -2.25 -35.86 -15.20
N ALA A 301 -1.18 -36.08 -14.45
CA ALA A 301 -0.38 -34.98 -13.92
C ALA A 301 1.00 -34.95 -14.60
N PHE A 302 1.59 -33.78 -14.72
CA PHE A 302 2.77 -33.50 -15.50
C PHE A 302 3.81 -32.78 -14.67
N VAL A 303 5.07 -33.20 -14.75
CA VAL A 303 6.22 -32.52 -14.15
C VAL A 303 6.99 -31.77 -15.23
N THR A 304 7.16 -30.46 -15.02
CA THR A 304 7.99 -29.58 -15.85
C THR A 304 8.96 -28.82 -14.95
N ARG A 305 9.90 -28.07 -15.52
CA ARG A 305 10.77 -27.17 -14.73
C ARG A 305 9.98 -26.11 -13.92
N GLU A 306 8.76 -25.79 -14.35
CA GLU A 306 7.91 -24.78 -13.71
C GLU A 306 7.11 -25.33 -12.51
N GLY A 307 7.05 -26.65 -12.32
CA GLY A 307 6.31 -27.31 -11.26
C GLY A 307 5.56 -28.57 -11.72
N ILE A 308 4.68 -29.05 -10.85
CA ILE A 308 3.76 -30.16 -11.16
C ILE A 308 2.41 -29.55 -11.59
N PHE A 309 1.84 -30.08 -12.68
CA PHE A 309 0.54 -29.69 -13.18
C PHE A 309 -0.44 -30.84 -13.02
N ILE A 310 -1.48 -30.67 -12.23
CA ILE A 310 -2.51 -31.67 -11.94
C ILE A 310 -3.76 -31.31 -12.74
N THR A 311 -4.33 -32.28 -13.46
CA THR A 311 -5.52 -32.07 -14.26
C THR A 311 -6.78 -32.28 -13.43
N GLY A 312 -7.65 -31.28 -13.35
CA GLY A 312 -8.97 -31.41 -12.76
C GLY A 312 -9.97 -32.12 -13.67
N THR A 313 -11.13 -32.53 -13.13
CA THR A 313 -12.19 -33.20 -13.91
C THR A 313 -12.76 -32.35 -15.03
N ASP A 314 -12.58 -31.04 -14.99
CA ASP A 314 -12.94 -30.05 -16.01
C ASP A 314 -11.87 -29.88 -17.10
N GLY A 315 -10.78 -30.65 -17.06
CA GLY A 315 -9.67 -30.56 -18.00
C GLY A 315 -8.74 -29.36 -17.78
N THR A 316 -9.02 -28.52 -16.79
CA THR A 316 -8.17 -27.39 -16.41
C THR A 316 -6.99 -27.90 -15.56
N LEU A 317 -5.84 -27.22 -15.67
CA LEU A 317 -4.61 -27.59 -14.97
C LEU A 317 -4.40 -26.72 -13.71
N VAL A 318 -4.07 -27.36 -12.62
CA VAL A 318 -3.57 -26.70 -11.40
C VAL A 318 -2.06 -26.86 -11.35
N ARG A 319 -1.32 -25.77 -11.37
CA ARG A 319 0.13 -25.76 -11.17
C ARG A 319 0.44 -25.75 -9.68
N VAL A 320 1.28 -26.68 -9.24
CA VAL A 320 1.85 -26.76 -7.90
C VAL A 320 3.32 -26.39 -7.99
N LYS A 321 3.76 -25.39 -7.22
CA LYS A 321 5.13 -24.88 -7.28
C LYS A 321 6.10 -25.65 -6.40
N ARG A 322 5.64 -26.12 -5.24
CA ARG A 322 6.46 -26.79 -4.21
C ARG A 322 5.75 -28.00 -3.67
N LEU A 323 6.51 -28.97 -3.24
CA LEU A 323 5.98 -30.14 -2.50
C LEU A 323 6.96 -30.56 -1.39
N LYS A 324 6.41 -31.13 -0.32
CA LYS A 324 7.19 -31.79 0.74
C LYS A 324 7.14 -33.30 0.55
N ARG A 325 8.32 -33.93 0.46
CA ARG A 325 8.51 -35.38 0.40
C ARG A 325 9.34 -35.79 1.62
N GLY A 326 8.78 -36.61 2.49
CA GLY A 326 9.38 -36.89 3.80
C GLY A 326 9.53 -35.54 4.57
N ASN A 327 10.74 -35.23 5.00
CA ASN A 327 11.03 -33.99 5.72
C ASN A 327 11.48 -32.82 4.81
N ARG A 328 11.62 -33.03 3.50
CA ARG A 328 12.14 -32.02 2.56
C ARG A 328 11.03 -31.36 1.75
N VAL A 329 11.06 -30.01 1.70
CA VAL A 329 10.30 -29.20 0.73
C VAL A 329 11.21 -28.98 -0.49
N ILE A 330 10.74 -29.37 -1.67
CA ILE A 330 11.46 -29.22 -2.93
C ILE A 330 10.62 -28.44 -3.94
N PRO A 331 11.24 -27.70 -4.87
CA PRO A 331 10.54 -27.21 -6.05
C PRO A 331 9.88 -28.39 -6.78
N ALA A 332 8.59 -28.29 -7.06
CA ALA A 332 7.84 -29.41 -7.63
C ALA A 332 8.37 -29.86 -9.02
N GLY A 333 9.05 -28.96 -9.75
CA GLY A 333 9.72 -29.29 -11.00
C GLY A 333 10.94 -30.21 -10.87
N GLN A 334 11.49 -30.36 -9.67
CA GLN A 334 12.65 -31.20 -9.36
C GLN A 334 12.28 -32.62 -8.88
N TRP A 335 11.00 -33.00 -9.03
CA TRP A 335 10.52 -34.30 -8.54
C TRP A 335 11.38 -35.49 -8.98
N PHE A 336 11.91 -35.48 -10.22
CA PHE A 336 12.72 -36.56 -10.77
C PHE A 336 14.22 -36.35 -10.59
N GLU A 337 14.68 -35.25 -10.03
CA GLU A 337 16.08 -34.99 -9.75
C GLU A 337 16.46 -35.65 -8.42
N GLN A 338 17.16 -36.77 -8.48
CA GLN A 338 17.80 -37.39 -7.32
C GLN A 338 19.11 -36.64 -7.07
N SER A 339 19.11 -35.68 -6.20
CA SER A 339 20.34 -35.16 -5.60
C SER A 339 20.30 -35.42 -4.09
N GLU A 340 21.01 -36.42 -3.65
CA GLU A 340 21.57 -36.42 -2.30
C GLU A 340 22.62 -35.30 -2.25
N THR A 341 22.20 -34.08 -2.03
CA THR A 341 23.12 -33.02 -1.62
C THR A 341 23.51 -33.32 -0.17
N LYS A 342 24.66 -33.97 0.01
CA LYS A 342 25.39 -33.95 1.29
C LYS A 342 25.64 -32.47 1.58
N VAL A 343 25.14 -31.98 2.72
CA VAL A 343 25.50 -30.65 3.22
C VAL A 343 27.04 -30.65 3.37
N THR A 344 27.70 -29.90 2.51
CA THR A 344 29.16 -29.71 2.63
C THR A 344 29.36 -28.92 3.92
N PRO A 345 30.25 -29.33 4.84
CA PRO A 345 30.52 -28.58 6.06
C PRO A 345 30.87 -27.13 5.72
N LEU A 346 30.13 -26.19 6.26
CA LEU A 346 30.38 -24.76 6.06
C LEU A 346 31.62 -24.36 6.87
N GLU A 347 32.67 -23.87 6.22
CA GLU A 347 33.80 -23.27 6.93
C GLU A 347 33.37 -21.89 7.43
N LEU A 348 33.31 -21.76 8.74
CA LEU A 348 32.92 -20.55 9.46
C LEU A 348 34.15 -19.82 9.96
N ASN A 349 34.21 -18.50 9.75
CA ASN A 349 35.19 -17.65 10.40
C ASN A 349 34.81 -17.37 11.88
N ASP A 350 35.69 -16.76 12.66
CA ASP A 350 35.51 -16.56 14.12
C ASP A 350 34.19 -15.84 14.44
N LYS A 351 33.79 -14.81 13.66
CA LYS A 351 32.55 -14.08 13.83
C LYS A 351 31.31 -14.93 13.50
N GLU A 352 31.44 -15.76 12.49
CA GLU A 352 30.37 -16.66 12.05
C GLU A 352 30.16 -17.82 13.04
N GLN A 353 31.23 -18.24 13.76
CA GLN A 353 31.13 -19.19 14.86
C GLN A 353 30.35 -18.62 16.04
N GLU A 354 30.52 -17.32 16.36
CA GLU A 354 29.69 -16.64 17.38
C GLU A 354 28.23 -16.58 16.94
N GLN A 355 27.99 -16.35 15.64
CA GLN A 355 26.65 -16.31 15.07
C GLN A 355 26.00 -17.71 15.06
N ASP A 356 26.75 -18.78 14.74
CA ASP A 356 26.29 -20.16 14.85
C ASP A 356 25.89 -20.49 16.28
N ALA A 357 26.72 -20.14 17.27
CA ALA A 357 26.41 -20.37 18.66
C ALA A 357 25.12 -19.64 19.11
N LEU A 358 24.90 -18.42 18.61
CA LEU A 358 23.68 -17.66 18.89
C LEU A 358 22.44 -18.30 18.26
N ILE A 359 22.49 -18.64 16.96
CA ILE A 359 21.38 -19.31 16.26
C ILE A 359 21.07 -20.65 16.93
N ARG A 360 22.07 -21.42 17.29
CA ARG A 360 21.94 -22.69 17.99
C ARG A 360 21.24 -22.51 19.34
N SER A 361 21.58 -21.46 20.08
CA SER A 361 20.94 -21.14 21.35
C SER A 361 19.45 -20.79 21.16
N ILE A 362 19.10 -20.06 20.09
CA ILE A 362 17.71 -19.71 19.76
C ILE A 362 16.93 -20.98 19.40
N TRP A 363 17.47 -21.85 18.53
CA TRP A 363 16.85 -23.13 18.19
C TRP A 363 16.63 -24.00 19.43
N LYS A 364 17.68 -24.13 20.30
CA LYS A 364 17.59 -24.86 21.57
C LYS A 364 16.54 -24.27 22.50
N SER A 365 16.41 -22.93 22.53
CA SER A 365 15.40 -22.26 23.36
C SER A 365 13.98 -22.61 22.95
N ILE A 366 13.77 -22.82 21.63
CA ILE A 366 12.45 -23.15 21.04
C ILE A 366 12.15 -24.64 21.12
N LEU A 367 13.06 -25.46 20.65
CA LEU A 367 12.84 -26.91 20.52
C LEU A 367 13.02 -27.70 21.83
N LYS A 368 13.80 -27.15 22.77
CA LYS A 368 14.16 -27.81 24.06
C LYS A 368 14.89 -29.16 23.92
N VAL A 369 15.61 -29.33 22.81
CA VAL A 369 16.50 -30.48 22.55
C VAL A 369 17.91 -29.98 22.27
N GLU A 370 18.90 -30.87 22.31
CA GLU A 370 20.24 -30.55 21.82
C GLU A 370 20.20 -30.41 20.29
N ILE A 371 20.86 -29.38 19.77
CA ILE A 371 20.82 -29.01 18.35
C ILE A 371 22.08 -29.56 17.67
N GLU A 372 21.89 -30.52 16.81
CA GLU A 372 22.90 -31.03 15.90
C GLU A 372 22.68 -30.51 14.48
N THR A 373 23.63 -30.67 13.58
CA THR A 373 23.53 -30.22 12.18
C THR A 373 22.29 -30.80 11.48
N GLU A 374 21.93 -32.04 11.79
CA GLU A 374 20.81 -32.77 11.20
C GLU A 374 19.48 -32.55 11.96
N THR A 375 19.46 -31.75 13.03
CA THR A 375 18.25 -31.50 13.82
C THR A 375 17.22 -30.81 12.93
N ASP A 376 16.08 -31.46 12.66
CA ASP A 376 14.96 -30.92 11.88
C ASP A 376 13.97 -30.22 12.80
N PHE A 377 13.68 -28.95 12.48
CA PHE A 377 12.82 -28.08 13.27
C PHE A 377 11.40 -28.66 13.47
N PHE A 378 10.83 -29.18 12.39
CA PHE A 378 9.45 -29.70 12.40
C PHE A 378 9.37 -31.11 12.96
N ALA A 379 10.38 -31.96 12.71
CA ALA A 379 10.45 -33.29 13.27
C ALA A 379 10.55 -33.27 14.80
N CYS A 380 11.08 -32.20 15.38
CA CYS A 380 11.11 -31.98 16.85
C CYS A 380 9.78 -31.43 17.40
N GLY A 381 8.72 -31.38 16.61
CA GLY A 381 7.37 -31.01 17.05
C GLY A 381 7.06 -29.50 17.05
N ALA A 382 7.90 -28.67 16.41
CA ALA A 382 7.63 -27.25 16.27
C ALA A 382 6.49 -26.97 15.29
N GLY A 383 5.67 -25.96 15.61
CA GLY A 383 4.54 -25.52 14.79
C GLY A 383 4.78 -24.17 14.13
N SER A 384 3.77 -23.67 13.40
CA SER A 384 3.84 -22.41 12.65
C SER A 384 4.23 -21.20 13.50
N MET A 385 3.78 -21.17 14.74
CA MET A 385 4.10 -20.06 15.66
C MET A 385 5.57 -20.12 16.11
N ASP A 386 6.14 -21.32 16.21
CA ASP A 386 7.56 -21.50 16.52
C ASP A 386 8.44 -21.08 15.35
N VAL A 387 7.97 -21.25 14.12
CA VAL A 387 8.62 -20.73 12.90
C VAL A 387 8.70 -19.20 12.93
N VAL A 388 7.56 -18.54 13.15
CA VAL A 388 7.51 -17.06 13.22
C VAL A 388 8.47 -16.55 14.28
N ARG A 389 8.45 -17.18 15.45
CA ARG A 389 9.33 -16.81 16.55
C ARG A 389 10.79 -17.00 16.25
N LEU A 390 11.19 -18.18 15.71
CA LEU A 390 12.58 -18.42 15.34
C LEU A 390 13.09 -17.37 14.37
N VAL A 391 12.30 -17.12 13.35
CA VAL A 391 12.65 -16.14 12.30
C VAL A 391 12.78 -14.73 12.86
N GLU A 392 11.87 -14.30 13.73
CA GLU A 392 11.95 -12.99 14.37
C GLU A 392 13.13 -12.90 15.35
N GLU A 393 13.33 -13.89 16.23
CA GLU A 393 14.48 -13.89 17.17
C GLU A 393 15.83 -13.87 16.42
N VAL A 394 15.98 -14.63 15.33
CA VAL A 394 17.21 -14.62 14.52
C VAL A 394 17.36 -13.30 13.77
N LYS A 395 16.26 -12.77 13.23
CA LYS A 395 16.24 -11.48 12.52
C LYS A 395 16.65 -10.32 13.43
N ASP A 396 16.10 -10.29 14.65
CA ASP A 396 16.38 -9.23 15.63
C ASP A 396 17.80 -9.34 16.20
N SER A 397 18.27 -10.58 16.42
CA SER A 397 19.58 -10.83 17.04
C SER A 397 20.76 -10.65 16.08
N LEU A 398 20.55 -10.93 14.79
CA LEU A 398 21.60 -10.89 13.76
C LEU A 398 21.39 -9.78 12.73
N GLU A 399 20.30 -9.00 12.84
CA GLU A 399 19.88 -7.98 11.87
C GLU A 399 19.86 -8.50 10.42
N VAL A 400 19.53 -9.80 10.24
CA VAL A 400 19.52 -10.47 8.95
C VAL A 400 18.07 -10.63 8.43
N PRO A 401 17.75 -10.20 7.20
CA PRO A 401 16.41 -10.38 6.64
C PRO A 401 16.20 -11.83 6.24
N ILE A 402 15.51 -12.58 7.07
CA ILE A 402 15.03 -13.93 6.78
C ILE A 402 13.49 -13.95 6.85
N SER A 403 12.90 -14.85 6.10
CA SER A 403 11.43 -15.04 6.09
C SER A 403 11.07 -16.42 6.68
N ASN A 404 9.81 -16.57 7.05
CA ASN A 404 9.29 -17.88 7.47
C ASN A 404 9.56 -18.96 6.41
N GLU A 405 9.51 -18.59 5.12
CA GLU A 405 9.82 -19.45 4.00
C GLU A 405 11.25 -19.99 4.06
N THR A 406 12.22 -19.22 4.58
CA THR A 406 13.60 -19.64 4.75
C THR A 406 13.70 -20.93 5.60
N LEU A 407 13.00 -20.98 6.73
CA LEU A 407 12.99 -22.16 7.59
C LEU A 407 12.21 -23.34 6.99
N PHE A 408 11.13 -23.06 6.24
CA PHE A 408 10.39 -24.12 5.54
C PHE A 408 11.21 -24.76 4.41
N MET A 409 12.06 -23.98 3.76
CA MET A 409 12.93 -24.46 2.67
C MET A 409 14.19 -25.14 3.21
N SER A 410 14.62 -24.79 4.42
CA SER A 410 15.84 -25.26 5.08
C SER A 410 15.51 -25.74 6.49
N PRO A 411 14.77 -26.86 6.64
CA PRO A 411 14.19 -27.28 7.91
C PRO A 411 15.21 -27.89 8.89
N THR A 412 16.39 -28.31 8.42
CA THR A 412 17.45 -28.79 9.31
C THR A 412 18.32 -27.63 9.78
N TYR A 413 18.90 -27.77 10.97
CA TYR A 413 19.76 -26.74 11.55
C TYR A 413 20.90 -26.35 10.61
N GLY A 414 21.59 -27.34 10.01
CA GLY A 414 22.71 -27.10 9.12
C GLY A 414 22.33 -26.35 7.84
N GLU A 415 21.19 -26.71 7.23
CA GLU A 415 20.65 -26.00 6.06
C GLU A 415 20.24 -24.57 6.41
N PHE A 416 19.55 -24.38 7.54
CA PHE A 416 19.13 -23.06 8.02
C PHE A 416 20.32 -22.17 8.36
N LEU A 417 21.33 -22.72 9.08
CA LEU A 417 22.57 -22.00 9.38
C LEU A 417 23.28 -21.57 8.09
N GLN A 418 23.42 -22.48 7.12
CA GLN A 418 24.05 -22.18 5.83
C GLN A 418 23.35 -21.01 5.13
N GLU A 419 22.03 -21.00 5.10
CA GLU A 419 21.22 -19.95 4.49
C GLU A 419 21.38 -18.61 5.22
N VAL A 420 21.35 -18.63 6.57
CA VAL A 420 21.53 -17.42 7.39
C VAL A 420 22.94 -16.85 7.22
N ILE A 421 23.98 -17.68 7.31
CA ILE A 421 25.37 -17.25 7.15
C ILE A 421 25.63 -16.72 5.74
N GLN A 422 25.08 -17.36 4.72
CA GLN A 422 25.17 -16.87 3.34
C GLN A 422 24.55 -15.47 3.19
N ARG A 423 23.39 -15.23 3.82
CA ARG A 423 22.75 -13.91 3.84
C ARG A 423 23.57 -12.88 4.61
N LEU A 424 24.19 -13.27 5.72
CA LEU A 424 25.11 -12.41 6.47
C LEU A 424 26.37 -12.06 5.66
N ARG A 425 26.94 -13.01 4.92
CA ARG A 425 28.07 -12.80 3.99
C ARG A 425 27.69 -11.85 2.85
N THR A 426 26.45 -11.93 2.37
CA THR A 426 25.94 -11.09 1.26
C THR A 426 25.36 -9.76 1.73
N GLY A 427 25.47 -9.41 3.02
CA GLY A 427 24.98 -8.15 3.58
C GLY A 427 23.46 -8.06 3.71
N GLY A 428 22.79 -9.20 3.89
CA GLY A 428 21.36 -9.24 4.24
C GLY A 428 20.39 -8.84 3.11
N SER A 429 20.82 -8.89 1.86
CA SER A 429 19.89 -8.74 0.75
C SER A 429 18.99 -9.98 0.66
N ASP A 430 17.70 -9.75 0.77
CA ASP A 430 16.66 -10.78 0.59
C ASP A 430 16.80 -11.39 -0.81
N GLN A 431 17.47 -12.57 -0.91
CA GLN A 431 17.53 -13.32 -2.14
C GLN A 431 16.23 -14.13 -2.35
N GLY A 432 15.13 -13.41 -2.35
CA GLY A 432 13.96 -13.82 -3.11
C GLY A 432 14.29 -13.65 -4.59
N ALA A 433 14.74 -14.74 -5.24
CA ALA A 433 15.16 -14.80 -6.64
C ALA A 433 16.13 -13.67 -7.02
N ASN A 434 17.44 -13.97 -7.00
CA ASN A 434 18.40 -13.21 -7.75
C ASN A 434 18.04 -13.30 -9.24
N ILE A 435 17.11 -12.46 -9.68
CA ILE A 435 17.04 -12.04 -11.06
C ILE A 435 18.18 -11.04 -11.15
N GLY A 436 19.30 -11.48 -11.74
CA GLY A 436 20.59 -10.80 -11.76
C GLY A 436 20.52 -9.33 -12.16
N CYS A 437 20.33 -8.50 -11.18
CA CYS A 437 20.59 -7.07 -11.25
C CYS A 437 21.84 -6.81 -10.43
N ASP A 438 23.00 -7.11 -11.02
CA ASP A 438 24.26 -6.57 -10.56
C ASP A 438 24.25 -5.08 -10.92
N TYR A 439 24.12 -4.19 -9.91
CA TYR A 439 24.08 -2.74 -10.13
C TYR A 439 24.92 -1.99 -9.10
N LYS A 440 25.49 -0.87 -9.52
CA LYS A 440 26.13 0.07 -8.61
C LYS A 440 25.05 0.74 -7.74
N HIS A 441 25.30 0.83 -6.45
CA HIS A 441 24.33 1.38 -5.51
C HIS A 441 25.00 2.24 -4.44
N VAL A 442 24.20 3.13 -3.86
CA VAL A 442 24.51 3.78 -2.59
C VAL A 442 23.74 3.10 -1.46
N LEU A 443 24.38 2.94 -0.31
CA LEU A 443 23.76 2.40 0.89
C LEU A 443 23.33 3.55 1.80
N LEU A 444 22.04 3.82 1.88
CA LEU A 444 21.49 4.80 2.78
C LEU A 444 21.24 4.19 4.16
N LYS A 445 21.78 4.81 5.20
CA LYS A 445 21.53 4.44 6.60
C LYS A 445 20.63 5.48 7.24
N ALA A 446 19.35 5.24 7.27
CA ALA A 446 18.37 6.20 7.77
C ALA A 446 17.12 5.48 8.28
N ASN A 447 16.41 6.12 9.21
CA ASN A 447 15.14 5.61 9.72
C ASN A 447 15.23 4.16 10.25
N ARG A 448 16.36 3.84 10.92
CA ARG A 448 16.72 2.50 11.44
C ARG A 448 16.78 1.40 10.35
N ARG A 449 17.03 1.77 9.10
CA ARG A 449 17.11 0.87 7.93
C ARG A 449 18.43 1.07 7.19
N GLN A 450 18.85 0.03 6.52
CA GLN A 450 19.89 0.08 5.49
C GLN A 450 19.21 -0.15 4.14
N ILE A 451 19.24 0.86 3.28
CA ILE A 451 18.49 0.85 2.01
C ILE A 451 19.50 0.93 0.87
N SER A 452 19.53 -0.09 0.04
CA SER A 452 20.30 -0.09 -1.21
C SER A 452 19.51 0.64 -2.30
N VAL A 453 20.11 1.67 -2.90
CA VAL A 453 19.49 2.47 -3.95
C VAL A 453 20.39 2.45 -5.19
N PRO A 454 19.90 2.02 -6.37
CA PRO A 454 20.67 2.03 -7.60
C PRO A 454 21.12 3.45 -7.97
N THR A 455 22.31 3.57 -8.57
CA THR A 455 22.86 4.87 -9.02
C THR A 455 23.07 4.94 -10.54
N GLN A 456 22.69 3.89 -11.25
CA GLN A 456 22.78 3.76 -12.69
C GLN A 456 21.41 4.01 -13.35
N MET A 457 21.38 4.34 -14.63
CA MET A 457 20.15 4.38 -15.43
C MET A 457 19.58 2.96 -15.58
N PHE A 458 18.27 2.88 -15.79
CA PHE A 458 17.61 1.60 -16.04
C PHE A 458 17.10 1.55 -17.49
N ILE A 459 17.73 0.73 -18.31
CA ILE A 459 17.43 0.60 -19.76
C ILE A 459 17.35 -0.89 -20.11
N ASN A 460 16.27 -1.25 -20.82
CA ASN A 460 16.04 -2.62 -21.30
C ASN A 460 16.15 -3.70 -20.21
N GLY A 461 15.56 -3.43 -19.03
CA GLY A 461 15.54 -4.36 -17.91
C GLY A 461 16.85 -4.48 -17.13
N ARG A 462 17.83 -3.59 -17.35
CA ARG A 462 19.15 -3.61 -16.71
C ARG A 462 19.56 -2.23 -16.22
N PHE A 463 20.34 -2.21 -15.15
CA PHE A 463 21.01 -0.99 -14.70
C PHE A 463 22.32 -0.81 -15.48
N VAL A 464 22.49 0.39 -16.07
CA VAL A 464 23.61 0.71 -16.95
C VAL A 464 24.23 2.07 -16.62
N ASP A 465 25.55 2.16 -16.75
CA ASP A 465 26.27 3.43 -16.68
C ASP A 465 25.98 4.30 -17.92
N SER A 466 26.25 5.60 -17.84
CA SER A 466 26.20 6.45 -19.04
C SER A 466 27.35 6.10 -19.99
N GLU A 467 27.04 6.01 -21.28
CA GLU A 467 28.03 5.82 -22.34
C GLU A 467 29.12 6.90 -22.28
N ALA A 468 28.73 8.13 -21.95
CA ALA A 468 29.68 9.23 -21.76
C ALA A 468 30.38 9.22 -20.39
N SER A 469 30.11 8.23 -19.51
CA SER A 469 30.65 8.14 -18.14
C SER A 469 30.41 9.39 -17.29
N LYS A 470 29.33 10.14 -17.58
CA LYS A 470 28.95 11.36 -16.84
C LYS A 470 28.06 11.00 -15.67
N THR A 471 28.19 11.76 -14.58
CA THR A 471 27.36 11.65 -13.39
C THR A 471 26.77 13.00 -12.97
N ILE A 472 25.81 12.98 -12.08
CA ILE A 472 25.21 14.13 -11.42
C ILE A 472 25.24 13.87 -9.94
N ALA A 473 25.76 14.82 -9.17
CA ALA A 473 25.73 14.79 -7.71
C ALA A 473 24.30 15.04 -7.21
N ILE A 474 23.81 14.16 -6.35
CA ILE A 474 22.53 14.29 -5.65
C ILE A 474 22.79 14.82 -4.24
N VAL A 475 22.15 15.92 -3.91
CA VAL A 475 22.38 16.66 -2.68
C VAL A 475 21.22 16.51 -1.72
N ASN A 476 21.51 16.15 -0.47
CA ASN A 476 20.51 16.11 0.59
C ASN A 476 20.11 17.54 1.00
N PRO A 477 18.84 17.94 0.80
CA PRO A 477 18.38 19.29 1.12
C PRO A 477 18.43 19.62 2.61
N THR A 478 18.53 18.61 3.48
CA THR A 478 18.56 18.79 4.95
C THR A 478 19.89 19.33 5.46
N ASN A 479 21.01 19.00 4.78
CA ASN A 479 22.35 19.33 5.24
C ASN A 479 23.32 19.79 4.14
N GLU A 480 22.83 19.91 2.90
CA GLU A 480 23.59 20.29 1.70
C GLU A 480 24.74 19.33 1.31
N GLN A 481 24.77 18.12 1.89
CA GLN A 481 25.79 17.13 1.59
C GLN A 481 25.40 16.29 0.38
N VAL A 482 26.42 15.85 -0.37
CA VAL A 482 26.22 14.91 -1.49
C VAL A 482 25.85 13.53 -0.92
N ILE A 483 24.70 13.00 -1.35
CA ILE A 483 24.25 11.64 -1.04
C ILE A 483 25.03 10.64 -1.86
N CYS A 484 25.05 10.85 -3.18
CA CYS A 484 25.75 9.99 -4.15
C CYS A 484 25.84 10.71 -5.52
N GLU A 485 26.58 10.06 -6.42
CA GLU A 485 26.61 10.40 -7.83
C GLU A 485 25.73 9.41 -8.61
N VAL A 486 24.83 9.90 -9.48
CA VAL A 486 24.01 9.05 -10.37
C VAL A 486 24.43 9.24 -11.81
N ALA A 487 24.30 8.20 -12.64
CA ALA A 487 24.59 8.28 -14.06
C ALA A 487 23.79 9.39 -14.75
N SER A 488 24.40 10.09 -15.68
CA SER A 488 23.78 11.17 -16.46
C SER A 488 23.75 10.82 -17.94
N ALA A 489 22.54 10.61 -18.48
CA ALA A 489 22.32 10.17 -19.84
C ALA A 489 22.96 11.06 -20.89
N SER A 490 23.65 10.46 -21.85
CA SER A 490 24.03 11.03 -23.14
C SER A 490 22.84 10.98 -24.14
N LYS A 491 23.00 11.55 -25.34
CA LYS A 491 22.01 11.37 -26.41
C LYS A 491 21.91 9.92 -26.88
N THR A 492 23.03 9.19 -26.85
CA THR A 492 23.10 7.76 -27.18
C THR A 492 22.28 6.95 -26.18
N ASP A 493 22.47 7.15 -24.87
CA ASP A 493 21.71 6.45 -23.81
C ASP A 493 20.20 6.67 -23.97
N VAL A 494 19.78 7.91 -24.30
CA VAL A 494 18.36 8.21 -24.57
C VAL A 494 17.88 7.47 -25.82
N ASN A 495 18.67 7.42 -26.90
CA ASN A 495 18.32 6.66 -28.09
C ASN A 495 18.16 5.17 -27.78
N ASP A 496 19.09 4.59 -27.04
CA ASP A 496 19.05 3.17 -26.68
C ASP A 496 17.81 2.83 -25.81
N ALA A 497 17.45 3.72 -24.86
CA ALA A 497 16.23 3.57 -24.09
C ALA A 497 14.97 3.64 -24.98
N VAL A 498 14.94 4.53 -25.96
CA VAL A 498 13.80 4.65 -26.90
C VAL A 498 13.74 3.47 -27.86
N GLN A 499 14.87 2.97 -28.36
CA GLN A 499 14.92 1.79 -29.18
C GLN A 499 14.43 0.55 -28.42
N ALA A 500 14.92 0.34 -27.20
CA ALA A 500 14.44 -0.74 -26.34
C ALA A 500 12.93 -0.67 -26.09
N ALA A 501 12.39 0.53 -25.90
CA ALA A 501 10.95 0.73 -25.72
C ALA A 501 10.16 0.44 -27.02
N ASP A 502 10.66 0.81 -28.19
CA ASP A 502 10.00 0.54 -29.49
C ASP A 502 10.04 -0.96 -29.81
N GLU A 503 11.17 -1.64 -29.57
CA GLU A 503 11.30 -3.09 -29.72
C GLU A 503 10.36 -3.84 -28.79
N ALA A 504 10.30 -3.48 -27.52
CA ALA A 504 9.36 -4.07 -26.57
C ALA A 504 7.91 -3.83 -26.98
N PHE A 505 7.57 -2.63 -27.42
CA PHE A 505 6.22 -2.28 -27.88
C PHE A 505 5.80 -3.10 -29.09
N ARG A 506 6.68 -3.28 -30.09
CA ARG A 506 6.38 -4.06 -31.29
C ARG A 506 6.46 -5.57 -31.08
N GLY A 507 7.15 -6.00 -30.06
CA GLY A 507 7.42 -7.41 -29.74
C GLY A 507 6.64 -7.90 -28.53
N VAL A 508 7.34 -8.12 -27.42
CA VAL A 508 6.82 -8.81 -26.23
C VAL A 508 5.60 -8.15 -25.62
N TRP A 509 5.53 -6.80 -25.60
CA TRP A 509 4.46 -6.10 -24.92
C TRP A 509 3.10 -6.23 -25.62
N THR A 510 3.07 -6.32 -26.94
CA THR A 510 1.83 -6.55 -27.70
C THR A 510 1.24 -7.97 -27.51
N SER A 511 2.06 -8.92 -27.09
CA SER A 511 1.60 -10.28 -26.76
C SER A 511 1.06 -10.43 -25.34
N VAL A 512 1.33 -9.45 -24.45
CA VAL A 512 0.78 -9.42 -23.10
C VAL A 512 -0.65 -8.94 -23.13
N SER A 513 -1.59 -9.78 -22.70
CA SER A 513 -3.01 -9.46 -22.67
C SER A 513 -3.31 -8.32 -21.69
N ALA A 514 -4.46 -7.67 -21.85
CA ALA A 514 -4.91 -6.63 -20.93
C ALA A 514 -4.96 -7.12 -19.47
N ARG A 515 -5.43 -8.35 -19.26
CA ARG A 515 -5.50 -8.97 -17.92
C ARG A 515 -4.11 -9.21 -17.32
N GLU A 516 -3.18 -9.79 -18.07
CA GLU A 516 -1.80 -10.01 -17.61
C GLU A 516 -1.10 -8.69 -17.29
N ARG A 517 -1.34 -7.66 -18.11
CA ARG A 517 -0.84 -6.31 -17.85
C ARG A 517 -1.36 -5.75 -16.53
N GLY A 518 -2.65 -5.91 -16.24
CA GLY A 518 -3.25 -5.55 -14.96
C GLY A 518 -2.61 -6.31 -13.78
N GLN A 519 -2.37 -7.62 -13.94
CA GLN A 519 -1.72 -8.43 -12.90
C GLN A 519 -0.29 -7.97 -12.60
N LEU A 520 0.50 -7.60 -13.62
CA LEU A 520 1.84 -7.03 -13.43
C LEU A 520 1.77 -5.71 -12.65
N MET A 521 0.78 -4.87 -12.95
CA MET A 521 0.59 -3.58 -12.28
C MET A 521 0.16 -3.76 -10.82
N TYR A 522 -0.75 -4.70 -10.50
CA TYR A 522 -1.12 -5.03 -9.12
C TYR A 522 0.08 -5.56 -8.34
N LYS A 523 0.86 -6.47 -8.93
CA LYS A 523 2.06 -7.00 -8.28
C LYS A 523 3.10 -5.91 -8.00
N LEU A 524 3.25 -4.94 -8.90
CA LEU A 524 4.11 -3.78 -8.65
C LEU A 524 3.59 -2.93 -7.49
N ALA A 525 2.28 -2.66 -7.43
CA ALA A 525 1.67 -1.93 -6.34
C ALA A 525 1.86 -2.64 -4.98
N ASP A 526 1.75 -3.96 -4.95
CA ASP A 526 1.97 -4.75 -3.74
C ASP A 526 3.44 -4.75 -3.29
N LEU A 527 4.38 -4.78 -4.24
CA LEU A 527 5.80 -4.57 -3.94
C LEU A 527 6.05 -3.15 -3.40
N MET A 528 5.43 -2.12 -3.99
CA MET A 528 5.54 -0.76 -3.47
C MET A 528 4.96 -0.64 -2.06
N GLU A 529 3.87 -1.34 -1.73
CA GLU A 529 3.32 -1.39 -0.36
C GLU A 529 4.30 -2.09 0.59
N GLN A 530 4.87 -3.21 0.19
CA GLN A 530 5.88 -3.94 0.98
C GLN A 530 7.11 -3.08 1.28
N TYR A 531 7.58 -2.27 0.30
CA TYR A 531 8.74 -1.40 0.42
C TYR A 531 8.37 0.06 0.74
N LYS A 532 7.15 0.30 1.22
CA LYS A 532 6.57 1.63 1.43
C LYS A 532 7.43 2.54 2.31
N GLU A 533 7.95 2.02 3.40
CA GLU A 533 8.78 2.78 4.32
C GLU A 533 10.17 3.09 3.77
N GLU A 534 10.75 2.18 2.97
CA GLU A 534 12.00 2.43 2.26
C GLU A 534 11.82 3.53 1.23
N LEU A 535 10.77 3.42 0.39
CA LEU A 535 10.44 4.44 -0.60
C LEU A 535 10.20 5.80 0.04
N ALA A 536 9.44 5.87 1.15
CA ALA A 536 9.21 7.10 1.88
C ALA A 536 10.48 7.67 2.51
N THR A 537 11.39 6.82 2.98
CA THR A 537 12.68 7.23 3.53
C THR A 537 13.58 7.83 2.44
N ILE A 538 13.66 7.19 1.27
CA ILE A 538 14.39 7.71 0.10
C ILE A 538 13.80 9.06 -0.30
N GLU A 539 12.47 9.14 -0.43
CA GLU A 539 11.75 10.36 -0.80
C GLU A 539 12.06 11.53 0.15
N SER A 540 12.15 11.26 1.47
CA SER A 540 12.49 12.27 2.48
C SER A 540 13.93 12.75 2.38
N ILE A 541 14.87 11.84 2.14
CA ILE A 541 16.29 12.18 2.01
C ILE A 541 16.58 12.92 0.71
N ASP A 542 15.95 12.48 -0.37
CA ASP A 542 16.21 12.96 -1.74
C ASP A 542 15.50 14.29 -2.03
N SER A 543 14.25 14.46 -1.56
CA SER A 543 13.45 15.65 -1.84
C SER A 543 13.25 16.59 -0.65
N GLY A 544 13.59 16.18 0.56
CA GLY A 544 13.30 16.94 1.79
C GLY A 544 11.83 16.88 2.23
N ALA A 545 11.02 16.00 1.64
CA ALA A 545 9.63 15.81 2.04
C ALA A 545 9.56 15.21 3.46
N VAL A 546 8.66 15.74 4.30
CA VAL A 546 8.44 15.20 5.64
C VAL A 546 7.99 13.75 5.55
N TYR A 547 8.63 12.84 6.28
CA TYR A 547 8.43 11.39 6.18
C TYR A 547 6.98 10.95 6.32
N THR A 548 6.24 11.53 7.27
CA THR A 548 4.82 11.20 7.47
C THR A 548 3.97 11.55 6.25
N LEU A 549 4.32 12.63 5.55
CA LEU A 549 3.69 13.02 4.28
C LEU A 549 4.15 12.11 3.13
N ALA A 550 5.46 11.86 3.04
CA ALA A 550 6.02 10.96 2.04
C ALA A 550 5.37 9.57 2.11
N LEU A 551 5.24 9.01 3.31
CA LEU A 551 4.61 7.70 3.55
C LEU A 551 3.13 7.67 3.13
N LYS A 552 2.34 8.65 3.58
CA LYS A 552 0.88 8.66 3.37
C LYS A 552 0.48 9.18 1.98
N THR A 553 1.13 10.22 1.50
CA THR A 553 0.73 10.92 0.26
C THR A 553 1.61 10.50 -0.91
N HIS A 554 2.94 10.72 -0.86
CA HIS A 554 3.77 10.44 -2.04
C HIS A 554 3.72 8.94 -2.41
N VAL A 555 4.04 8.07 -1.46
CA VAL A 555 4.05 6.62 -1.71
C VAL A 555 2.63 6.05 -1.70
N GLY A 556 1.78 6.47 -0.76
CA GLY A 556 0.40 5.96 -0.66
C GLY A 556 -0.40 6.21 -1.93
N MET A 557 -0.47 7.46 -2.41
CA MET A 557 -1.18 7.78 -3.67
C MET A 557 -0.51 7.18 -4.92
N SER A 558 0.79 6.92 -4.88
CA SER A 558 1.46 6.17 -5.94
C SER A 558 0.92 4.75 -6.04
N ILE A 559 0.82 4.05 -4.92
CA ILE A 559 0.27 2.68 -4.84
C ILE A 559 -1.18 2.66 -5.30
N ASP A 560 -1.99 3.62 -4.83
CA ASP A 560 -3.39 3.76 -5.22
C ASP A 560 -3.55 3.98 -6.73
N ALA A 561 -2.69 4.80 -7.34
CA ALA A 561 -2.69 5.02 -8.79
C ALA A 561 -2.38 3.74 -9.57
N TRP A 562 -1.38 2.96 -9.16
CA TRP A 562 -1.06 1.69 -9.80
C TRP A 562 -2.21 0.68 -9.67
N ARG A 563 -2.86 0.58 -8.50
CA ARG A 563 -4.03 -0.29 -8.27
C ARG A 563 -5.24 0.18 -9.09
N TYR A 564 -5.52 1.47 -9.12
CA TYR A 564 -6.63 2.04 -9.88
C TYR A 564 -6.51 1.74 -11.38
N TYR A 565 -5.35 2.04 -11.97
CA TYR A 565 -5.15 1.81 -13.40
C TYR A 565 -4.95 0.33 -13.77
N ALA A 566 -4.46 -0.51 -12.88
CA ALA A 566 -4.48 -1.96 -13.07
C ALA A 566 -5.90 -2.47 -13.32
N GLY A 567 -6.89 -1.93 -12.59
CA GLY A 567 -8.30 -2.23 -12.79
C GLY A 567 -8.90 -1.71 -14.10
N TRP A 568 -8.24 -0.80 -14.81
CA TRP A 568 -8.71 -0.23 -16.09
C TRP A 568 -8.20 -0.95 -17.33
N THR A 569 -7.21 -1.81 -17.23
CA THR A 569 -6.51 -2.41 -18.38
C THR A 569 -7.44 -3.14 -19.34
N ASP A 570 -8.48 -3.80 -18.86
CA ASP A 570 -9.47 -4.56 -19.62
C ASP A 570 -10.81 -3.82 -19.84
N LYS A 571 -10.87 -2.52 -19.47
CA LYS A 571 -12.08 -1.68 -19.58
C LYS A 571 -11.93 -0.53 -20.58
N ILE A 572 -10.96 -0.66 -21.50
CA ILE A 572 -10.72 0.31 -22.58
C ILE A 572 -11.58 -0.06 -23.76
N GLU A 573 -12.67 0.69 -23.99
CA GLU A 573 -13.73 0.38 -24.93
C GLU A 573 -13.72 1.33 -26.13
N GLY A 574 -14.28 0.86 -27.25
CA GLY A 574 -14.70 1.66 -28.40
C GLY A 574 -16.22 1.73 -28.48
N THR A 575 -16.73 2.42 -29.49
CA THR A 575 -18.18 2.63 -29.73
C THR A 575 -18.58 2.11 -31.10
N THR A 576 -19.77 1.53 -31.23
CA THR A 576 -20.43 1.30 -32.51
C THR A 576 -21.17 2.58 -32.90
N ILE A 577 -20.95 3.07 -34.11
CA ILE A 577 -21.48 4.36 -34.61
C ILE A 577 -22.64 4.05 -35.58
N PRO A 578 -23.85 4.56 -35.32
CA PRO A 578 -24.92 4.47 -36.31
C PRO A 578 -24.58 5.36 -37.54
N VAL A 579 -24.51 4.73 -38.70
CA VAL A 579 -24.24 5.44 -39.96
C VAL A 579 -25.54 5.61 -40.75
N ASN A 580 -25.55 6.54 -41.70
CA ASN A 580 -26.70 6.87 -42.50
C ASN A 580 -27.26 5.64 -43.24
N PRO A 581 -28.52 5.22 -43.00
CA PRO A 581 -29.14 4.05 -43.62
C PRO A 581 -29.49 4.25 -45.10
N ALA A 582 -29.36 5.45 -45.65
CA ALA A 582 -29.63 5.73 -47.06
C ALA A 582 -28.53 5.18 -48.02
N ARG A 583 -27.48 4.60 -47.52
CA ARG A 583 -26.47 3.89 -48.33
C ARG A 583 -27.03 2.54 -48.77
N PRO A 584 -26.80 2.09 -50.03
CA PRO A 584 -27.41 0.91 -50.61
C PRO A 584 -26.96 -0.41 -49.96
N ASN A 585 -25.83 -0.43 -49.29
CA ASN A 585 -25.20 -1.61 -48.71
C ASN A 585 -25.20 -1.59 -47.18
N HIS A 586 -25.16 -2.75 -46.57
CA HIS A 586 -25.03 -2.87 -45.11
C HIS A 586 -23.63 -2.41 -44.67
N VAL A 587 -23.58 -1.46 -43.76
CA VAL A 587 -22.35 -0.87 -43.27
C VAL A 587 -22.30 -0.92 -41.74
N LEU A 588 -21.22 -1.48 -41.18
CA LEU A 588 -20.88 -1.43 -39.77
C LEU A 588 -19.70 -0.46 -39.55
N THR A 589 -19.93 0.56 -38.76
CA THR A 589 -18.85 1.45 -38.36
C THR A 589 -18.63 1.42 -36.84
N PHE A 590 -17.40 1.23 -36.44
CA PHE A 590 -17.03 1.22 -35.01
C PHE A 590 -15.67 1.88 -34.76
N THR A 591 -15.45 2.33 -33.52
CA THR A 591 -14.14 2.81 -33.08
C THR A 591 -13.41 1.76 -32.27
N LYS A 592 -12.08 1.81 -32.35
CA LYS A 592 -11.17 1.02 -31.55
C LYS A 592 -10.16 1.95 -30.87
N LYS A 593 -9.96 1.77 -29.58
CA LYS A 593 -8.88 2.45 -28.83
C LYS A 593 -7.62 1.60 -28.92
N GLU A 594 -6.52 2.20 -29.30
CA GLU A 594 -5.21 1.56 -29.43
C GLU A 594 -4.15 2.36 -28.66
N PRO A 595 -3.11 1.71 -28.10
CA PRO A 595 -1.99 2.43 -27.50
C PRO A 595 -1.29 3.32 -28.52
N ILE A 596 -0.77 4.45 -28.07
CA ILE A 596 -0.06 5.40 -28.95
C ILE A 596 1.28 4.83 -29.40
N GLY A 597 1.97 4.09 -28.52
CA GLY A 597 3.29 3.49 -28.77
C GLY A 597 4.31 3.86 -27.69
N VAL A 598 5.49 4.32 -28.10
CA VAL A 598 6.54 4.76 -27.19
C VAL A 598 6.19 6.11 -26.58
N CYS A 599 6.14 6.19 -25.24
CA CYS A 599 5.83 7.41 -24.50
C CYS A 599 7.05 7.88 -23.70
N ALA A 600 7.35 9.17 -23.76
CA ALA A 600 8.31 9.81 -22.87
C ALA A 600 7.58 10.56 -21.76
N LEU A 601 8.03 10.41 -20.53
CA LEU A 601 7.51 11.10 -19.36
C LEU A 601 8.62 11.89 -18.70
N ILE A 602 8.38 13.16 -18.40
CA ILE A 602 9.33 14.03 -17.70
C ILE A 602 8.63 14.55 -16.45
N THR A 603 9.16 14.21 -15.28
CA THR A 603 8.51 14.46 -13.99
C THR A 603 9.27 15.49 -13.14
N PRO A 604 8.56 16.23 -12.28
CA PRO A 604 9.13 17.25 -11.41
C PRO A 604 9.75 16.64 -10.15
N TRP A 605 10.23 17.52 -9.29
CA TRP A 605 10.97 17.18 -8.09
C TRP A 605 10.16 17.26 -6.77
N ASN A 606 8.95 17.84 -6.81
CA ASN A 606 8.17 18.09 -5.59
C ASN A 606 7.43 16.86 -5.04
N TYR A 607 7.04 15.93 -5.91
CA TYR A 607 6.45 14.64 -5.58
C TYR A 607 7.04 13.55 -6.49
N PRO A 608 8.32 13.19 -6.34
CA PRO A 608 9.05 12.39 -7.32
C PRO A 608 8.34 11.09 -7.71
N LEU A 609 8.00 10.22 -6.74
CA LEU A 609 7.35 8.94 -6.99
C LEU A 609 5.88 9.09 -7.38
N MET A 610 5.17 10.06 -6.79
CA MET A 610 3.75 10.26 -7.05
C MET A 610 3.51 10.74 -8.49
N MET A 611 4.28 11.74 -8.95
CA MET A 611 4.15 12.26 -10.31
C MET A 611 4.59 11.24 -11.37
N LEU A 612 5.61 10.43 -11.05
CA LEU A 612 5.99 9.27 -11.85
C LEU A 612 4.81 8.30 -11.99
N SER A 613 4.21 7.92 -10.88
CA SER A 613 3.14 6.93 -10.82
C SER A 613 1.86 7.39 -11.52
N TRP A 614 1.45 8.66 -11.31
CA TRP A 614 0.25 9.21 -11.94
C TRP A 614 0.29 9.14 -13.47
N LYS A 615 1.44 9.47 -14.06
CA LYS A 615 1.61 9.43 -15.51
C LYS A 615 1.88 8.01 -16.03
N MET A 616 2.77 7.27 -15.36
CA MET A 616 3.22 5.97 -15.86
C MET A 616 2.14 4.91 -15.73
N ALA A 617 1.37 4.89 -14.64
CA ALA A 617 0.35 3.87 -14.45
C ALA A 617 -0.74 3.93 -15.53
N ALA A 618 -1.23 5.13 -15.88
CA ALA A 618 -2.18 5.32 -17.00
C ALA A 618 -1.55 4.93 -18.35
N CYS A 619 -0.28 5.29 -18.58
CA CYS A 619 0.46 4.96 -19.80
C CYS A 619 0.59 3.43 -19.99
N ILE A 620 0.99 2.71 -18.95
CA ILE A 620 1.17 1.26 -18.96
C ILE A 620 -0.19 0.55 -19.09
N ALA A 621 -1.21 1.00 -18.36
CA ALA A 621 -2.56 0.44 -18.46
C ALA A 621 -3.13 0.53 -19.87
N ALA A 622 -2.86 1.63 -20.56
CA ALA A 622 -3.25 1.81 -21.97
C ALA A 622 -2.46 0.92 -22.96
N GLY A 623 -1.43 0.20 -22.51
CA GLY A 623 -0.64 -0.72 -23.33
C GLY A 623 0.57 -0.12 -24.02
N ASN A 624 1.03 1.05 -23.60
CA ASN A 624 2.24 1.71 -24.12
C ASN A 624 3.52 1.21 -23.43
N THR A 625 4.67 1.52 -24.03
CA THR A 625 5.97 1.45 -23.40
C THR A 625 6.45 2.84 -23.01
N VAL A 626 7.34 2.93 -22.02
CA VAL A 626 7.66 4.20 -21.40
C VAL A 626 9.16 4.40 -21.17
N ILE A 627 9.62 5.64 -21.44
CA ILE A 627 10.88 6.15 -20.95
C ILE A 627 10.56 7.31 -19.99
N ILE A 628 10.96 7.18 -18.73
CA ILE A 628 10.78 8.25 -17.78
C ILE A 628 12.09 8.95 -17.46
N LYS A 629 12.06 10.27 -17.45
CA LYS A 629 13.13 11.13 -16.95
C LYS A 629 12.68 11.82 -15.67
N PRO A 630 13.12 11.33 -14.49
CA PRO A 630 12.86 12.01 -13.22
C PRO A 630 13.60 13.36 -13.17
N ALA A 631 13.24 14.19 -12.21
CA ALA A 631 13.98 15.42 -11.96
C ALA A 631 15.44 15.12 -11.64
N GLN A 632 16.35 15.95 -12.14
CA GLN A 632 17.80 15.74 -11.94
C GLN A 632 18.25 15.89 -10.49
N VAL A 633 17.50 16.61 -9.67
CA VAL A 633 17.84 16.93 -8.28
C VAL A 633 17.34 15.88 -7.28
N CYS A 634 16.41 14.99 -7.68
CA CYS A 634 15.87 13.93 -6.81
C CYS A 634 15.41 12.70 -7.63
N PRO A 635 16.34 11.92 -8.21
CA PRO A 635 16.00 10.76 -9.03
C PRO A 635 15.98 9.43 -8.26
N LEU A 636 16.37 9.39 -6.97
CA LEU A 636 16.70 8.16 -6.27
C LEU A 636 15.48 7.25 -6.09
N THR A 637 14.31 7.81 -5.82
CA THR A 637 13.09 7.03 -5.67
C THR A 637 12.67 6.38 -6.99
N ALA A 638 12.88 7.07 -8.13
CA ALA A 638 12.60 6.50 -9.46
C ALA A 638 13.54 5.33 -9.81
N LEU A 639 14.80 5.39 -9.39
CA LEU A 639 15.76 4.30 -9.58
C LEU A 639 15.42 3.09 -8.69
N LYS A 640 15.01 3.32 -7.44
CA LYS A 640 14.51 2.24 -6.57
C LYS A 640 13.21 1.64 -7.10
N PHE A 641 12.31 2.43 -7.62
CA PHE A 641 11.10 1.98 -8.30
C PHE A 641 11.42 1.08 -9.51
N ALA A 642 12.44 1.40 -10.32
CA ALA A 642 12.87 0.58 -11.45
C ALA A 642 13.26 -0.86 -11.00
N GLU A 643 13.94 -1.00 -9.87
CA GLU A 643 14.23 -2.32 -9.27
C GLU A 643 12.94 -3.11 -9.01
N LEU A 644 11.90 -2.45 -8.46
CA LEU A 644 10.63 -3.10 -8.16
C LEU A 644 9.89 -3.54 -9.43
N THR A 645 10.07 -2.84 -10.57
CA THR A 645 9.44 -3.25 -11.84
C THR A 645 10.02 -4.57 -12.37
N VAL A 646 11.32 -4.81 -12.17
CA VAL A 646 11.95 -6.10 -12.50
C VAL A 646 11.38 -7.22 -11.63
N ARG A 647 11.27 -6.98 -10.32
CA ARG A 647 10.70 -7.96 -9.36
C ARG A 647 9.21 -8.23 -9.65
N ALA A 648 8.46 -7.25 -10.14
CA ALA A 648 7.09 -7.42 -10.58
C ALA A 648 6.98 -8.29 -11.83
N GLY A 649 8.04 -8.40 -12.63
CA GLY A 649 8.12 -9.20 -13.84
C GLY A 649 7.76 -8.45 -15.12
N PHE A 650 7.90 -7.13 -15.14
CA PHE A 650 7.74 -6.37 -16.38
C PHE A 650 8.81 -6.80 -17.40
N PRO A 651 8.42 -7.05 -18.66
CA PRO A 651 9.39 -7.41 -19.70
C PRO A 651 10.43 -6.31 -19.92
N PRO A 652 11.68 -6.66 -20.26
CA PRO A 652 12.70 -5.70 -20.64
C PRO A 652 12.21 -4.72 -21.71
N GLY A 653 12.60 -3.45 -21.60
CA GLY A 653 12.23 -2.39 -22.55
C GLY A 653 10.86 -1.75 -22.32
N VAL A 654 9.93 -2.39 -21.58
CA VAL A 654 8.58 -1.82 -21.32
C VAL A 654 8.67 -0.56 -20.47
N ILE A 655 9.51 -0.56 -19.45
CA ILE A 655 9.77 0.57 -18.56
C ILE A 655 11.27 0.87 -18.58
N ASN A 656 11.64 2.13 -18.85
CA ASN A 656 13.02 2.60 -18.86
C ASN A 656 13.11 3.88 -18.03
N VAL A 657 14.18 4.05 -17.26
CA VAL A 657 14.45 5.23 -16.41
C VAL A 657 15.78 5.84 -16.83
N VAL A 658 15.75 7.04 -17.38
CA VAL A 658 16.95 7.79 -17.79
C VAL A 658 17.14 9.00 -16.88
N THR A 659 18.18 8.99 -16.09
CA THR A 659 18.60 10.12 -15.27
C THR A 659 19.43 11.10 -16.11
N GLY A 660 19.41 12.38 -15.79
CA GLY A 660 20.17 13.37 -16.57
C GLY A 660 19.56 14.75 -16.53
N THR A 661 20.27 15.71 -17.16
CA THR A 661 19.83 17.10 -17.19
C THR A 661 18.64 17.32 -18.13
N GLY A 662 17.82 18.33 -17.83
CA GLY A 662 16.71 18.73 -18.71
C GLY A 662 17.16 19.16 -20.11
N SER A 663 18.29 19.88 -20.18
CA SER A 663 18.84 20.40 -21.44
C SER A 663 19.41 19.33 -22.37
N LEU A 664 19.80 18.16 -21.86
CA LEU A 664 20.33 17.06 -22.65
C LEU A 664 19.33 15.92 -22.75
N ALA A 665 19.09 15.21 -21.67
CA ALA A 665 18.21 14.04 -21.70
C ALA A 665 16.75 14.40 -21.95
N GLY A 666 16.24 15.49 -21.34
CA GLY A 666 14.89 15.99 -21.58
C GLY A 666 14.68 16.47 -23.01
N GLN A 667 15.63 17.25 -23.53
CA GLN A 667 15.59 17.72 -24.91
C GLN A 667 15.69 16.56 -25.93
N ALA A 668 16.59 15.60 -25.69
CA ALA A 668 16.74 14.43 -26.56
C ALA A 668 15.44 13.60 -26.64
N LEU A 669 14.72 13.43 -25.53
CA LEU A 669 13.41 12.76 -25.52
C LEU A 669 12.34 13.55 -26.30
N ALA A 670 12.33 14.88 -26.14
CA ALA A 670 11.37 15.75 -26.83
C ALA A 670 11.59 15.76 -28.36
N ASP A 671 12.83 15.72 -28.82
CA ASP A 671 13.17 15.71 -30.24
C ASP A 671 13.10 14.32 -30.89
N HIS A 672 13.04 13.24 -30.11
CA HIS A 672 13.23 11.88 -30.63
C HIS A 672 12.08 11.45 -31.57
N PRO A 673 12.38 10.99 -32.81
CA PRO A 673 11.36 10.69 -33.82
C PRO A 673 10.49 9.46 -33.53
N LEU A 674 10.96 8.50 -32.72
CA LEU A 674 10.19 7.31 -32.32
C LEU A 674 9.30 7.53 -31.11
N VAL A 675 9.51 8.60 -30.34
CA VAL A 675 8.61 8.98 -29.25
C VAL A 675 7.31 9.52 -29.86
N ARG A 676 6.17 8.92 -29.49
CA ARG A 676 4.86 9.24 -30.07
C ARG A 676 3.99 10.09 -29.13
N LYS A 677 4.33 10.12 -27.85
CA LYS A 677 3.66 10.93 -26.83
C LYS A 677 4.69 11.43 -25.82
N LEU A 678 4.56 12.68 -25.42
CA LEU A 678 5.33 13.23 -24.30
C LEU A 678 4.39 13.76 -23.21
N GLY A 679 4.54 13.25 -21.97
CA GLY A 679 3.89 13.79 -20.77
C GLY A 679 4.89 14.58 -19.94
N PHE A 680 4.54 15.82 -19.61
CA PHE A 680 5.40 16.73 -18.86
C PHE A 680 4.67 17.32 -17.66
N THR A 681 5.33 17.32 -16.51
CA THR A 681 4.97 18.17 -15.36
C THR A 681 6.16 19.01 -14.95
N GLY A 682 5.97 20.32 -14.84
CA GLY A 682 7.02 21.26 -14.46
C GLY A 682 6.65 22.72 -14.72
N SER A 683 7.65 23.59 -14.95
CA SER A 683 7.42 25.01 -15.13
C SER A 683 6.87 25.36 -16.53
N THR A 684 6.03 26.39 -16.61
CA THR A 684 5.41 26.87 -17.87
C THR A 684 6.43 27.22 -18.96
N PRO A 685 7.57 27.89 -18.69
CA PRO A 685 8.57 28.18 -19.73
C PRO A 685 9.17 26.89 -20.33
N ILE A 686 9.43 25.87 -19.54
CA ILE A 686 9.94 24.57 -20.03
C ILE A 686 8.86 23.83 -20.80
N GLY A 687 7.59 23.87 -20.34
CA GLY A 687 6.47 23.29 -21.06
C GLY A 687 6.34 23.86 -22.48
N LYS A 688 6.42 25.20 -22.64
CA LYS A 688 6.41 25.86 -23.94
C LYS A 688 7.54 25.37 -24.86
N ARG A 689 8.74 25.23 -24.31
CA ARG A 689 9.91 24.71 -25.07
C ARG A 689 9.71 23.27 -25.53
N ILE A 690 9.18 22.42 -24.64
CA ILE A 690 8.87 21.03 -25.00
C ILE A 690 7.80 20.96 -26.09
N MET A 691 6.75 21.78 -26.02
CA MET A 691 5.73 21.87 -27.07
C MET A 691 6.33 22.23 -28.43
N THR A 692 7.25 23.20 -28.47
CA THR A 692 7.98 23.55 -29.69
C THR A 692 8.73 22.36 -30.26
N SER A 693 9.51 21.67 -29.42
CA SER A 693 10.24 20.45 -29.84
C SER A 693 9.31 19.36 -30.34
N CYS A 694 8.17 19.14 -29.67
CA CYS A 694 7.17 18.16 -30.13
C CYS A 694 6.60 18.49 -31.51
N ALA A 695 6.34 19.77 -31.77
CA ALA A 695 5.83 20.24 -33.03
C ALA A 695 6.87 20.13 -34.16
N GLU A 696 8.10 20.55 -33.90
CA GLU A 696 9.20 20.56 -34.88
C GLU A 696 9.72 19.16 -35.24
N SER A 697 9.66 18.20 -34.29
CA SER A 697 10.21 16.85 -34.53
C SER A 697 9.28 15.95 -35.37
N ASN A 698 8.15 15.52 -34.85
CA ASN A 698 7.25 14.57 -35.52
C ASN A 698 5.77 14.76 -35.17
N ILE A 699 5.42 15.98 -34.72
CA ILE A 699 4.04 16.34 -34.31
C ILE A 699 3.48 15.36 -33.23
N LYS A 700 4.35 14.93 -32.31
CA LYS A 700 3.93 13.99 -31.26
C LYS A 700 2.90 14.63 -30.31
N LYS A 701 1.93 13.85 -29.89
CA LYS A 701 0.96 14.26 -28.86
C LYS A 701 1.72 14.66 -27.58
N CYS A 702 1.33 15.76 -26.94
CA CYS A 702 1.84 16.12 -25.63
C CYS A 702 0.70 16.39 -24.66
N SER A 703 0.94 16.19 -23.37
CA SER A 703 0.11 16.65 -22.25
C SER A 703 1.00 17.40 -21.27
N MET A 704 0.49 18.53 -20.78
CA MET A 704 1.23 19.49 -19.97
C MET A 704 0.48 19.70 -18.65
N GLU A 705 1.14 19.45 -17.53
CA GLU A 705 0.72 19.89 -16.22
C GLU A 705 1.78 20.88 -15.71
N LEU A 706 1.39 22.15 -15.61
CA LEU A 706 2.31 23.26 -15.40
C LEU A 706 2.00 23.97 -14.07
N GLY A 707 2.63 25.13 -13.85
CA GLY A 707 2.48 25.91 -12.64
C GLY A 707 1.06 26.39 -12.35
N GLY A 708 0.86 26.88 -11.15
CA GLY A 708 -0.41 27.43 -10.68
C GLY A 708 -0.24 28.70 -9.85
N LYS A 709 -1.26 29.56 -9.86
CA LYS A 709 -1.43 30.70 -8.96
C LYS A 709 -2.86 30.69 -8.40
N SER A 710 -3.20 29.58 -7.80
CA SER A 710 -4.56 29.20 -7.44
C SER A 710 -5.20 30.20 -6.47
N PRO A 711 -6.40 30.72 -6.78
CA PRO A 711 -7.13 31.57 -5.84
C PRO A 711 -7.89 30.74 -4.81
N LEU A 712 -7.84 31.16 -3.54
CA LEU A 712 -8.66 30.64 -2.46
C LEU A 712 -9.50 31.78 -1.86
N VAL A 713 -10.82 31.68 -1.95
CA VAL A 713 -11.76 32.69 -1.46
C VAL A 713 -12.34 32.25 -0.12
N ILE A 714 -12.33 33.15 0.87
CA ILE A 714 -12.81 32.88 2.24
C ILE A 714 -13.84 33.95 2.62
N PHE A 715 -15.12 33.57 2.61
CA PHE A 715 -16.22 34.44 3.01
C PHE A 715 -16.39 34.45 4.54
N ALA A 716 -16.94 35.54 5.08
CA ALA A 716 -17.12 35.72 6.52
C ALA A 716 -18.13 34.77 7.17
N ASP A 717 -19.01 34.19 6.38
CA ASP A 717 -19.99 33.21 6.84
C ASP A 717 -19.43 31.78 7.01
N CYS A 718 -18.13 31.56 6.65
CA CYS A 718 -17.51 30.26 6.74
C CYS A 718 -17.29 29.80 8.20
N ASP A 719 -16.88 28.55 8.38
CA ASP A 719 -16.23 28.07 9.59
C ASP A 719 -14.80 28.58 9.62
N LEU A 720 -14.56 29.65 10.38
CA LEU A 720 -13.28 30.36 10.41
C LEU A 720 -12.12 29.46 10.88
N GLU A 721 -12.32 28.61 11.90
CA GLU A 721 -11.25 27.73 12.40
C GLU A 721 -10.85 26.69 11.32
N LYS A 722 -11.84 26.12 10.66
CA LYS A 722 -11.62 25.23 9.53
C LYS A 722 -10.95 25.95 8.36
N ALA A 723 -11.38 27.17 8.03
CA ALA A 723 -10.80 27.98 6.96
C ALA A 723 -9.33 28.36 7.25
N VAL A 724 -8.98 28.70 8.49
CA VAL A 724 -7.60 28.97 8.90
C VAL A 724 -6.75 27.71 8.76
N ARG A 725 -7.18 26.60 9.34
CA ARG A 725 -6.44 25.33 9.29
C ARG A 725 -6.22 24.84 7.88
N LEU A 726 -7.24 24.83 7.03
CA LEU A 726 -7.15 24.37 5.64
C LEU A 726 -6.54 25.43 4.73
N GLY A 727 -6.69 26.73 5.03
CA GLY A 727 -5.98 27.81 4.36
C GLY A 727 -4.47 27.75 4.59
N MET A 728 -4.03 27.42 5.81
CA MET A 728 -2.61 27.13 6.09
C MET A 728 -2.15 25.88 5.30
N SER A 729 -2.92 24.80 5.35
CA SER A 729 -2.63 23.58 4.61
C SER A 729 -2.58 23.83 3.09
N SER A 730 -3.42 24.69 2.54
CA SER A 730 -3.43 24.99 1.09
C SER A 730 -2.13 25.61 0.58
N VAL A 731 -1.34 26.22 1.46
CA VAL A 731 -0.08 26.90 1.09
C VAL A 731 1.15 26.16 1.63
N PHE A 732 1.10 25.68 2.86
CA PHE A 732 2.29 25.11 3.53
C PHE A 732 2.43 23.60 3.37
N PHE A 733 1.43 22.91 2.82
CA PHE A 733 1.50 21.49 2.49
C PHE A 733 2.70 21.21 1.58
N ASN A 734 3.43 20.14 1.86
CA ASN A 734 4.67 19.81 1.18
C ASN A 734 5.66 20.99 1.08
N LYS A 735 5.80 21.76 2.13
CA LYS A 735 6.73 22.93 2.22
C LYS A 735 6.39 24.06 1.22
N GLY A 736 5.14 24.10 0.74
CA GLY A 736 4.70 24.99 -0.33
C GLY A 736 5.10 24.57 -1.75
N GLU A 737 5.82 23.48 -1.90
CA GLU A 737 6.25 22.91 -3.19
C GLU A 737 5.11 22.07 -3.79
N ASN A 738 4.00 22.75 -4.11
CA ASN A 738 2.77 22.13 -4.56
C ASN A 738 2.14 22.96 -5.69
N CYS A 739 1.91 22.36 -6.85
CA CYS A 739 1.37 23.03 -8.03
C CYS A 739 -0.03 23.62 -7.81
N ILE A 740 -0.83 23.02 -6.92
CA ILE A 740 -2.16 23.52 -6.54
C ILE A 740 -2.14 24.40 -5.28
N ALA A 741 -0.94 24.78 -4.77
CA ALA A 741 -0.88 25.68 -3.61
C ALA A 741 -1.71 26.95 -3.84
N ALA A 742 -2.45 27.38 -2.81
CA ALA A 742 -3.24 28.60 -2.89
C ALA A 742 -2.31 29.82 -2.89
N GLY A 743 -1.85 30.19 -4.08
CA GLY A 743 -0.91 31.30 -4.30
C GLY A 743 -1.52 32.68 -4.05
N ARG A 744 -2.85 32.80 -3.94
CA ARG A 744 -3.59 34.03 -3.65
C ARG A 744 -4.80 33.71 -2.75
N LEU A 745 -4.78 34.15 -1.50
CA LEU A 745 -5.92 34.06 -0.61
C LEU A 745 -6.69 35.37 -0.63
N PHE A 746 -7.96 35.32 -1.00
CA PHE A 746 -8.91 36.42 -0.90
C PHE A 746 -9.76 36.21 0.34
N VAL A 747 -9.61 37.09 1.35
CA VAL A 747 -10.32 36.98 2.62
C VAL A 747 -11.26 38.18 2.76
N GLU A 748 -12.53 37.89 3.06
CA GLU A 748 -13.53 38.96 3.26
C GLU A 748 -13.08 39.91 4.38
N ASP A 749 -13.22 41.21 4.14
CA ASP A 749 -12.70 42.27 5.00
C ASP A 749 -13.11 42.14 6.46
N ARG A 750 -14.34 41.70 6.73
CA ARG A 750 -14.88 41.51 8.07
C ARG A 750 -14.16 40.49 8.94
N ILE A 751 -13.50 39.52 8.35
CA ILE A 751 -12.76 38.47 9.06
C ILE A 751 -11.27 38.47 8.79
N HIS A 752 -10.79 39.33 7.87
CA HIS A 752 -9.40 39.34 7.42
C HIS A 752 -8.37 39.42 8.54
N ASP A 753 -8.51 40.40 9.44
CA ASP A 753 -7.51 40.65 10.46
C ASP A 753 -7.49 39.54 11.52
N GLU A 754 -8.65 38.95 11.80
CA GLU A 754 -8.73 37.78 12.67
C GLU A 754 -8.13 36.53 12.01
N PHE A 755 -8.41 36.31 10.73
CA PHE A 755 -7.82 35.23 9.95
C PHE A 755 -6.30 35.32 9.95
N VAL A 756 -5.71 36.47 9.62
CA VAL A 756 -4.27 36.72 9.60
C VAL A 756 -3.63 36.43 10.97
N ARG A 757 -4.23 36.93 12.04
CA ARG A 757 -3.75 36.73 13.42
C ARG A 757 -3.72 35.23 13.78
N LYS A 758 -4.78 34.47 13.43
CA LYS A 758 -4.85 33.02 13.66
C LYS A 758 -3.83 32.25 12.82
N VAL A 759 -3.61 32.62 11.56
CA VAL A 759 -2.59 32.04 10.68
C VAL A 759 -1.20 32.23 11.29
N ILE A 760 -0.83 33.45 11.71
CA ILE A 760 0.47 33.72 12.32
C ILE A 760 0.66 32.91 13.62
N LYS A 761 -0.42 32.80 14.43
CA LYS A 761 -0.38 31.96 15.64
C LYS A 761 -0.11 30.49 15.27
N GLY A 762 -0.78 29.97 14.25
CA GLY A 762 -0.61 28.58 13.77
C GLY A 762 0.80 28.32 13.25
N ILE A 763 1.37 29.23 12.43
CA ILE A 763 2.73 29.11 11.89
C ILE A 763 3.77 28.98 13.02
N LYS A 764 3.64 29.78 14.07
CA LYS A 764 4.58 29.74 15.22
C LYS A 764 4.59 28.40 15.96
N THR A 765 3.59 27.57 15.79
CA THR A 765 3.54 26.22 16.38
C THR A 765 4.06 25.13 15.44
N MET A 766 4.35 25.46 14.18
CA MET A 766 4.86 24.48 13.22
C MET A 766 6.32 24.12 13.55
N LYS A 767 6.57 22.85 13.83
CA LYS A 767 7.94 22.36 14.02
C LYS A 767 8.65 22.26 12.68
N ILE A 768 9.70 23.07 12.49
CA ILE A 768 10.61 23.00 11.35
C ILE A 768 11.80 22.13 11.76
N GLY A 769 12.23 21.19 10.92
CA GLY A 769 13.33 20.31 11.28
C GLY A 769 13.62 19.19 10.29
N ASP A 770 14.39 18.21 10.75
CA ASP A 770 14.72 17.01 9.98
C ASP A 770 13.44 16.34 9.45
N PRO A 771 13.32 16.13 8.14
CA PRO A 771 12.14 15.48 7.54
C PRO A 771 11.90 14.04 8.02
N LEU A 772 12.92 13.35 8.54
CA LEU A 772 12.80 12.01 9.09
C LEU A 772 12.24 11.95 10.51
N ASP A 773 12.27 13.09 11.24
CA ASP A 773 11.63 13.18 12.55
C ASP A 773 10.11 13.21 12.40
N ARG A 774 9.41 12.29 13.07
CA ARG A 774 7.94 12.14 13.00
C ARG A 774 7.17 13.37 13.49
N ALA A 775 7.78 14.18 14.34
CA ALA A 775 7.17 15.41 14.86
C ALA A 775 7.41 16.64 13.96
N THR A 776 8.24 16.51 12.94
CA THR A 776 8.48 17.61 11.97
C THR A 776 7.24 17.83 11.12
N ALA A 777 6.80 19.09 11.08
CA ALA A 777 5.68 19.55 10.25
C ALA A 777 6.14 20.23 8.94
N HIS A 778 7.37 20.75 8.90
CA HIS A 778 7.92 21.50 7.77
C HIS A 778 9.39 21.17 7.56
N GLY A 779 9.72 20.59 6.42
CA GLY A 779 11.08 20.21 6.01
C GLY A 779 11.82 21.30 5.22
N PRO A 780 13.03 21.00 4.70
CA PRO A 780 13.80 21.92 3.87
C PRO A 780 13.20 22.03 2.45
N GLN A 781 13.49 23.14 1.74
CA GLN A 781 13.22 23.28 0.31
C GLN A 781 14.12 22.33 -0.49
N ASN A 782 13.68 21.91 -1.68
CA ASN A 782 14.32 20.80 -2.38
C ASN A 782 15.77 21.07 -2.79
N HIS A 783 16.10 22.28 -3.31
CA HIS A 783 17.46 22.57 -3.80
C HIS A 783 17.83 24.05 -3.74
N ARG A 784 19.12 24.35 -3.82
CA ARG A 784 19.72 25.68 -3.69
C ARG A 784 19.04 26.72 -4.59
N ALA A 785 18.97 26.50 -5.88
CA ALA A 785 18.42 27.47 -6.81
C ALA A 785 16.95 27.81 -6.53
N HIS A 786 16.17 26.86 -6.03
CA HIS A 786 14.81 27.09 -5.61
C HIS A 786 14.77 27.95 -4.32
N PHE A 787 15.59 27.60 -3.35
CA PHE A 787 15.73 28.36 -2.11
C PHE A 787 16.09 29.82 -2.36
N ASP A 788 17.07 30.09 -3.23
CA ASP A 788 17.51 31.44 -3.58
C ASP A 788 16.39 32.23 -4.28
N LYS A 789 15.63 31.58 -5.19
CA LYS A 789 14.42 32.16 -5.83
C LYS A 789 13.39 32.61 -4.80
N LEU A 790 13.17 31.85 -3.72
CA LEU A 790 12.19 32.22 -2.68
C LEU A 790 12.63 33.49 -1.91
N GLN A 791 13.93 33.65 -1.63
CA GLN A 791 14.46 34.86 -1.00
C GLN A 791 14.28 36.08 -1.92
N GLU A 792 14.62 35.95 -3.20
CA GLU A 792 14.41 37.00 -4.22
C GLU A 792 12.93 37.36 -4.33
N TYR A 793 12.03 36.36 -4.39
CA TYR A 793 10.59 36.56 -4.47
C TYR A 793 10.05 37.40 -3.31
N CYS A 794 10.48 37.14 -2.07
CA CYS A 794 10.11 37.92 -0.91
C CYS A 794 10.68 39.35 -0.96
N THR A 795 11.91 39.49 -1.43
CA THR A 795 12.57 40.80 -1.60
C THR A 795 11.82 41.67 -2.61
N ILE A 796 11.38 41.09 -3.73
CA ILE A 796 10.59 41.81 -4.73
C ILE A 796 9.24 42.27 -4.15
N GLY A 797 8.54 41.37 -3.42
CA GLY A 797 7.26 41.70 -2.79
C GLY A 797 7.33 42.87 -1.83
N VAL A 798 8.35 42.92 -0.97
CA VAL A 798 8.58 44.04 -0.06
C VAL A 798 8.90 45.33 -0.84
N LYS A 799 9.72 45.23 -1.87
CA LYS A 799 10.10 46.37 -2.73
C LYS A 799 8.90 46.97 -3.46
N GLU A 800 7.94 46.16 -3.87
CA GLU A 800 6.71 46.60 -4.56
C GLU A 800 5.65 47.16 -3.58
N GLY A 801 5.90 47.12 -2.26
CA GLY A 801 5.03 47.68 -1.23
C GLY A 801 4.15 46.69 -0.48
N ALA A 802 4.28 45.37 -0.71
CA ALA A 802 3.59 44.37 0.08
C ALA A 802 4.11 44.32 1.52
N THR A 803 3.25 44.05 2.46
CA THR A 803 3.63 44.01 3.89
C THR A 803 4.00 42.59 4.29
N LEU A 804 5.29 42.35 4.58
CA LEU A 804 5.78 41.10 5.14
C LEU A 804 5.46 41.03 6.65
N LEU A 805 4.55 40.17 7.05
CA LEU A 805 4.15 40.01 8.46
C LEU A 805 4.94 38.96 9.21
N TYR A 806 5.44 37.94 8.55
CA TYR A 806 6.20 36.83 9.15
C TYR A 806 7.07 36.12 8.12
N GLY A 807 8.24 35.61 8.52
CA GLY A 807 9.11 34.78 7.70
C GLY A 807 9.93 35.57 6.66
N GLY A 808 10.00 35.07 5.43
CA GLY A 808 10.69 35.69 4.30
C GLY A 808 12.21 35.45 4.28
N LYS A 809 12.72 34.54 5.07
CA LYS A 809 14.16 34.31 5.25
C LYS A 809 14.48 32.83 5.58
N ARG A 810 15.78 32.51 5.54
CA ARG A 810 16.32 31.25 6.02
C ARG A 810 16.04 31.06 7.53
N VAL A 811 15.71 29.85 7.93
CA VAL A 811 15.60 29.50 9.36
C VAL A 811 16.98 29.65 10.03
N PRO A 812 17.09 30.41 11.12
CA PRO A 812 18.37 30.60 11.79
C PRO A 812 18.94 29.31 12.40
N ASN A 813 20.27 29.16 12.40
CA ASN A 813 20.98 28.05 13.03
C ASN A 813 20.61 26.64 12.56
N MET A 814 20.14 26.52 11.30
CA MET A 814 19.91 25.25 10.65
C MET A 814 20.73 25.16 9.36
N ASP A 815 21.46 24.07 9.21
CA ASP A 815 22.06 23.70 7.95
C ASP A 815 20.96 23.29 6.95
N GLY A 816 21.27 23.20 5.66
CA GLY A 816 20.28 22.84 4.62
C GLY A 816 19.40 24.00 4.16
N PHE A 817 18.42 23.69 3.33
CA PHE A 817 17.59 24.69 2.63
C PHE A 817 16.31 25.02 3.41
N PHE A 818 16.39 25.22 4.71
CA PHE A 818 15.22 25.54 5.55
C PHE A 818 14.80 26.98 5.38
N PHE A 819 13.54 27.17 4.90
CA PHE A 819 12.93 28.48 4.67
C PHE A 819 11.72 28.64 5.59
N GLU A 820 11.61 29.82 6.24
CA GLU A 820 10.49 30.08 7.15
C GLU A 820 9.16 30.17 6.39
N PRO A 821 8.07 29.50 6.88
CA PRO A 821 6.72 29.79 6.40
C PRO A 821 6.46 31.28 6.46
N THR A 822 5.99 31.88 5.36
CA THR A 822 5.99 33.32 5.13
C THR A 822 4.60 33.83 4.90
N VAL A 823 4.26 35.02 5.40
CA VAL A 823 2.94 35.66 5.23
C VAL A 823 3.12 37.10 4.76
N PHE A 824 2.49 37.39 3.63
CA PHE A 824 2.31 38.74 3.10
C PHE A 824 0.84 39.18 3.17
N THR A 825 0.64 40.45 3.44
CA THR A 825 -0.67 41.16 3.31
C THR A 825 -0.49 42.48 2.58
N ASN A 826 -1.59 43.19 2.32
CA ASN A 826 -1.60 44.41 1.51
C ASN A 826 -0.97 44.17 0.13
N VAL A 827 -1.27 43.03 -0.47
CA VAL A 827 -0.77 42.68 -1.78
C VAL A 827 -1.83 43.09 -2.83
N GLU A 828 -1.41 43.91 -3.77
CA GLU A 828 -2.25 44.34 -4.88
C GLU A 828 -2.07 43.41 -6.09
N ASP A 829 -3.09 43.34 -6.94
CA ASP A 829 -3.15 42.37 -8.04
C ASP A 829 -2.06 42.60 -9.12
N HIS A 830 -1.51 43.80 -9.22
CA HIS A 830 -0.42 44.15 -10.18
C HIS A 830 0.98 43.73 -9.70
N MET A 831 1.16 43.45 -8.42
CA MET A 831 2.46 43.07 -7.84
C MET A 831 2.96 41.75 -8.40
N TYR A 832 4.28 41.62 -8.54
CA TYR A 832 4.95 40.42 -8.99
C TYR A 832 4.51 39.16 -8.19
N ILE A 833 4.49 39.31 -6.85
CA ILE A 833 4.13 38.20 -5.95
C ILE A 833 2.65 37.80 -6.06
N ALA A 834 1.75 38.66 -6.58
CA ALA A 834 0.35 38.32 -6.84
C ALA A 834 0.19 37.54 -8.15
N ARG A 835 1.11 37.73 -9.12
CA ARG A 835 1.01 37.13 -10.46
C ARG A 835 1.85 35.92 -10.67
N GLU A 836 3.09 35.92 -10.14
CA GLU A 836 4.04 34.83 -10.37
C GLU A 836 3.94 33.74 -9.31
N GLU A 837 4.18 32.50 -9.71
CA GLU A 837 4.22 31.33 -8.84
C GLU A 837 5.49 31.35 -7.96
N SER A 838 5.32 31.30 -6.63
CA SER A 838 6.45 31.15 -5.70
C SER A 838 6.97 29.71 -5.66
N PHE A 839 6.08 28.74 -5.65
CA PHE A 839 6.34 27.30 -5.46
C PHE A 839 6.99 27.00 -4.11
N GLY A 840 6.71 27.82 -3.08
CA GLY A 840 7.28 27.72 -1.75
C GLY A 840 6.29 28.14 -0.65
N PRO A 841 6.70 28.12 0.61
CA PRO A 841 5.82 28.32 1.75
C PRO A 841 5.50 29.82 1.97
N ILE A 842 4.94 30.46 0.94
CA ILE A 842 4.64 31.90 0.94
C ILE A 842 3.15 32.10 0.74
N MET A 843 2.47 32.50 1.81
CA MET A 843 1.05 32.85 1.82
C MET A 843 0.85 34.32 1.53
N ILE A 844 0.02 34.62 0.56
CA ILE A 844 -0.35 35.96 0.13
C ILE A 844 -1.82 36.20 0.43
N ILE A 845 -2.15 37.19 1.25
CA ILE A 845 -3.50 37.45 1.72
C ILE A 845 -3.94 38.86 1.26
N SER A 846 -5.01 38.89 0.47
CA SER A 846 -5.65 40.12 -0.01
C SER A 846 -7.06 40.25 0.54
N LYS A 847 -7.55 41.47 0.75
CA LYS A 847 -8.91 41.77 1.17
C LYS A 847 -9.86 41.80 -0.03
N PHE A 848 -11.13 41.44 0.22
CA PHE A 848 -12.23 41.70 -0.69
C PHE A 848 -13.49 42.08 0.07
N HIS A 849 -14.40 42.77 -0.61
CA HIS A 849 -15.72 43.12 -0.09
C HIS A 849 -16.79 42.19 -0.66
N SER A 850 -17.67 41.67 0.18
CA SER A 850 -18.66 40.67 -0.24
C SER A 850 -19.82 41.21 -1.08
N SER A 851 -19.93 42.53 -1.20
CA SER A 851 -20.99 43.20 -2.00
C SER A 851 -20.84 43.02 -3.50
N ASP A 852 -19.66 42.71 -3.98
CA ASP A 852 -19.39 42.54 -5.41
C ASP A 852 -18.78 41.17 -5.73
N PHE A 853 -19.66 40.21 -5.90
CA PHE A 853 -19.29 38.83 -6.21
C PHE A 853 -18.66 38.70 -7.61
N GLU A 854 -19.15 39.46 -8.60
CA GLU A 854 -18.62 39.40 -9.98
C GLU A 854 -17.20 39.98 -10.06
N ALA A 855 -16.93 41.08 -9.36
CA ALA A 855 -15.59 41.63 -9.29
C ALA A 855 -14.61 40.66 -8.58
N LEU A 856 -15.06 39.97 -7.54
CA LEU A 856 -14.28 38.93 -6.86
C LEU A 856 -13.91 37.77 -7.82
N VAL A 857 -14.90 37.27 -8.57
CA VAL A 857 -14.65 36.21 -9.56
C VAL A 857 -13.69 36.69 -10.67
N ALA A 858 -13.89 37.93 -11.16
CA ALA A 858 -12.98 38.53 -12.12
C ALA A 858 -11.54 38.60 -11.60
N ARG A 859 -11.35 39.03 -10.34
CA ARG A 859 -10.03 39.02 -9.66
C ARG A 859 -9.49 37.62 -9.50
N ALA A 860 -10.30 36.63 -9.13
CA ALA A 860 -9.88 35.23 -9.03
C ALA A 860 -9.38 34.72 -10.38
N ASN A 861 -10.03 35.08 -11.47
CA ASN A 861 -9.69 34.68 -12.83
C ASN A 861 -8.56 35.53 -13.49
N SER A 862 -8.16 36.67 -12.89
CA SER A 862 -7.12 37.59 -13.41
C SER A 862 -5.71 36.97 -13.20
N THR A 863 -5.47 35.81 -13.78
CA THR A 863 -4.19 35.11 -13.78
C THR A 863 -4.05 34.31 -15.06
N GLU A 864 -2.83 34.19 -15.54
CA GLU A 864 -2.49 33.32 -16.68
C GLU A 864 -2.64 31.81 -16.36
N TYR A 865 -2.79 31.47 -15.08
CA TYR A 865 -2.91 30.09 -14.58
C TYR A 865 -4.38 29.70 -14.37
N GLY A 866 -4.61 28.38 -14.29
CA GLY A 866 -5.93 27.82 -14.04
C GLY A 866 -5.85 26.36 -13.58
N LEU A 867 -4.96 26.05 -12.62
CA LEU A 867 -4.78 24.66 -12.16
C LEU A 867 -5.83 24.29 -11.10
N ALA A 868 -5.89 25.03 -10.01
CA ALA A 868 -6.86 24.80 -8.95
C ALA A 868 -7.45 26.12 -8.39
N SER A 869 -8.52 26.00 -7.65
CA SER A 869 -9.18 27.07 -6.91
C SER A 869 -9.90 26.51 -5.70
N GLY A 870 -10.30 27.38 -4.78
CA GLY A 870 -11.11 26.98 -3.64
C GLY A 870 -11.99 28.09 -3.08
N VAL A 871 -13.06 27.68 -2.36
CA VAL A 871 -13.97 28.61 -1.69
C VAL A 871 -14.42 28.07 -0.34
N PHE A 872 -14.44 28.92 0.67
CA PHE A 872 -14.99 28.66 2.00
C PHE A 872 -16.21 29.55 2.26
N THR A 873 -17.38 28.98 2.38
CA THR A 873 -18.65 29.64 2.70
C THR A 873 -19.66 28.60 3.20
N LYS A 874 -20.64 29.00 4.02
CA LYS A 874 -21.78 28.18 4.36
C LYS A 874 -22.90 28.28 3.34
N ASP A 875 -22.88 29.30 2.48
CA ASP A 875 -23.84 29.52 1.42
C ASP A 875 -23.53 28.63 0.21
N ILE A 876 -24.30 27.57 0.03
CA ILE A 876 -24.11 26.61 -1.06
C ILE A 876 -24.30 27.25 -2.45
N GLN A 877 -25.19 28.27 -2.57
CA GLN A 877 -25.40 28.95 -3.85
C GLN A 877 -24.15 29.75 -4.26
N LYS A 878 -23.57 30.50 -3.33
CA LYS A 878 -22.27 31.17 -3.57
C LYS A 878 -21.17 30.19 -3.95
N ALA A 879 -21.10 29.05 -3.22
CA ALA A 879 -20.08 28.03 -3.48
C ALA A 879 -20.19 27.45 -4.88
N LEU A 880 -21.40 27.08 -5.31
CA LEU A 880 -21.63 26.48 -6.64
C LEU A 880 -21.45 27.51 -7.75
N LEU A 881 -21.95 28.75 -7.56
CA LEU A 881 -21.78 29.82 -8.53
C LEU A 881 -20.30 30.22 -8.71
N PHE A 882 -19.53 30.24 -7.63
CA PHE A 882 -18.08 30.45 -7.71
C PHE A 882 -17.42 29.30 -8.48
N ALA A 883 -17.76 28.05 -8.16
CA ALA A 883 -17.19 26.88 -8.84
C ALA A 883 -17.52 26.84 -10.34
N GLU A 884 -18.69 27.34 -10.74
CA GLU A 884 -19.10 27.45 -12.15
C GLU A 884 -18.31 28.53 -12.89
N LYS A 885 -18.06 29.67 -12.25
CA LYS A 885 -17.46 30.84 -12.91
C LYS A 885 -15.93 30.90 -12.86
N VAL A 886 -15.30 30.17 -11.94
CA VAL A 886 -13.85 30.20 -11.81
C VAL A 886 -13.18 29.34 -12.87
N GLU A 887 -12.15 29.89 -13.52
CA GLU A 887 -11.40 29.23 -14.61
C GLU A 887 -10.26 28.36 -14.05
N ALA A 888 -10.61 27.24 -13.41
CA ALA A 888 -9.67 26.30 -12.82
C ALA A 888 -10.06 24.85 -13.11
N GLY A 889 -9.09 23.99 -13.35
CA GLY A 889 -9.31 22.60 -13.66
C GLY A 889 -9.80 21.77 -12.47
N THR A 890 -9.54 22.22 -11.24
CA THR A 890 -10.02 21.62 -9.98
C THR A 890 -10.53 22.71 -9.05
N VAL A 891 -11.73 22.53 -8.48
CA VAL A 891 -12.32 23.48 -7.54
C VAL A 891 -12.69 22.78 -6.23
N PHE A 892 -12.20 23.33 -5.13
CA PHE A 892 -12.45 22.83 -3.78
C PHE A 892 -13.49 23.67 -3.05
N VAL A 893 -14.54 23.06 -2.52
CA VAL A 893 -15.57 23.74 -1.74
C VAL A 893 -15.47 23.29 -0.29
N ASN A 894 -15.22 24.23 0.62
CA ASN A 894 -15.04 23.98 2.08
C ASN A 894 -13.98 22.93 2.42
N THR A 895 -13.04 22.70 1.51
CA THR A 895 -11.87 21.82 1.66
C THR A 895 -10.73 22.34 0.79
N TYR A 896 -9.53 21.72 0.89
CA TYR A 896 -8.40 21.96 -0.03
C TYR A 896 -7.47 20.75 -0.04
N ASN A 897 -6.68 20.55 -1.10
CA ASN A 897 -5.74 19.43 -1.28
C ASN A 897 -6.38 18.03 -1.19
N LYS A 898 -7.70 17.91 -1.42
CA LYS A 898 -8.41 16.62 -1.46
C LYS A 898 -8.41 16.10 -2.89
N THR A 899 -7.36 15.36 -3.25
CA THR A 899 -7.24 14.67 -4.54
C THR A 899 -7.55 13.19 -4.37
N ASP A 900 -8.07 12.57 -5.42
CA ASP A 900 -8.37 11.14 -5.49
C ASP A 900 -7.93 10.59 -6.84
N VAL A 901 -7.44 9.36 -6.88
CA VAL A 901 -6.94 8.73 -8.12
C VAL A 901 -8.03 8.54 -9.18
N ALA A 902 -9.29 8.50 -8.78
CA ALA A 902 -10.44 8.39 -9.68
C ALA A 902 -10.93 9.75 -10.22
N ALA A 903 -10.46 10.88 -9.65
CA ALA A 903 -10.84 12.21 -10.06
C ALA A 903 -9.82 12.82 -11.04
N PRO A 904 -10.24 13.34 -12.21
CA PRO A 904 -9.31 13.91 -13.19
C PRO A 904 -8.59 15.15 -12.65
N PHE A 905 -7.29 15.21 -12.86
CA PHE A 905 -6.42 16.29 -12.41
C PHE A 905 -5.73 16.97 -13.63
N GLY A 906 -5.71 18.29 -13.66
CA GLY A 906 -5.01 19.05 -14.71
C GLY A 906 -5.57 20.44 -14.90
N GLY A 907 -4.77 21.33 -15.51
CA GLY A 907 -5.02 22.76 -15.60
C GLY A 907 -5.87 23.22 -16.77
N PHE A 908 -6.28 24.49 -16.67
CA PHE A 908 -6.76 25.36 -17.74
C PHE A 908 -5.71 26.42 -18.01
N LYS A 909 -5.90 27.23 -19.06
CA LYS A 909 -5.02 28.34 -19.43
C LYS A 909 -3.53 27.90 -19.54
N GLN A 910 -2.60 28.68 -19.02
CA GLN A 910 -1.17 28.35 -19.03
C GLN A 910 -0.76 27.33 -17.92
N SER A 911 -1.70 26.81 -17.15
CA SER A 911 -1.45 25.63 -16.29
C SER A 911 -1.43 24.31 -17.07
N GLY A 912 -1.73 24.36 -18.36
CA GLY A 912 -1.56 23.25 -19.28
C GLY A 912 -2.85 22.62 -19.78
N PHE A 913 -2.73 21.46 -20.38
CA PHE A 913 -3.82 20.69 -20.98
C PHE A 913 -3.53 19.19 -20.92
N GLY A 914 -4.57 18.40 -21.14
CA GLY A 914 -4.60 16.98 -20.80
C GLY A 914 -4.94 16.78 -19.32
N LYS A 915 -5.13 15.52 -18.95
CA LYS A 915 -5.45 15.15 -17.56
C LYS A 915 -4.54 14.04 -17.08
N ASP A 916 -4.09 14.16 -15.84
CA ASP A 916 -3.61 13.06 -15.02
C ASP A 916 -4.77 12.58 -14.14
N LEU A 917 -4.73 11.34 -13.67
CA LEU A 917 -5.77 10.71 -12.87
C LEU A 917 -7.15 10.57 -13.56
N GLY A 918 -8.05 9.84 -12.92
CA GLY A 918 -9.35 9.54 -13.47
C GLY A 918 -9.29 8.70 -14.76
N LYS A 919 -10.44 8.44 -15.32
CA LYS A 919 -10.58 7.77 -16.64
C LYS A 919 -9.99 8.61 -17.77
N GLU A 920 -10.03 9.92 -17.63
CA GLU A 920 -9.60 10.91 -18.64
C GLU A 920 -8.11 10.76 -18.95
N ALA A 921 -7.27 10.43 -17.98
CA ALA A 921 -5.84 10.23 -18.20
C ALA A 921 -5.53 9.10 -19.19
N LEU A 922 -6.35 8.06 -19.26
CA LEU A 922 -6.18 6.98 -20.25
C LEU A 922 -6.27 7.50 -21.68
N ASN A 923 -7.14 8.47 -21.94
CA ASN A 923 -7.30 9.08 -23.28
C ASN A 923 -6.06 9.84 -23.72
N GLU A 924 -5.21 10.26 -22.78
CA GLU A 924 -3.92 10.89 -23.10
C GLU A 924 -2.94 9.91 -23.75
N TYR A 925 -3.07 8.62 -23.47
CA TYR A 925 -2.18 7.54 -23.90
C TYR A 925 -2.80 6.61 -24.95
N LEU A 926 -3.97 6.98 -25.48
CA LEU A 926 -4.71 6.22 -26.48
C LEU A 926 -4.92 7.04 -27.76
N LYS A 927 -4.96 6.34 -28.88
CA LYS A 927 -5.44 6.84 -30.18
C LYS A 927 -6.71 6.13 -30.59
N THR A 928 -7.63 6.85 -31.24
CA THR A 928 -8.90 6.29 -31.73
C THR A 928 -8.78 5.97 -33.20
N LYS A 929 -9.04 4.72 -33.57
CA LYS A 929 -9.16 4.27 -34.96
C LYS A 929 -10.64 4.05 -35.29
N CYS A 930 -11.11 4.60 -36.39
CA CYS A 930 -12.41 4.30 -36.94
C CYS A 930 -12.29 3.21 -38.01
N VAL A 931 -13.13 2.18 -37.91
CA VAL A 931 -13.17 1.06 -38.85
C VAL A 931 -14.58 0.99 -39.44
N THR A 932 -14.67 1.02 -40.75
CA THR A 932 -15.93 0.83 -41.50
C THR A 932 -15.85 -0.43 -42.32
N VAL A 933 -16.83 -1.30 -42.15
CA VAL A 933 -16.96 -2.55 -42.87
C VAL A 933 -18.26 -2.49 -43.67
N GLU A 934 -18.20 -2.76 -44.96
CA GLU A 934 -19.33 -2.96 -45.85
C GLU A 934 -19.52 -4.48 -46.07
N TYR A 935 -20.75 -5.00 -45.88
CA TYR A 935 -21.07 -6.43 -45.95
C TYR A 935 -22.42 -6.74 -46.55
#